data_433756abf8adc7806038169178c1a1fa
#
_entry.id   433756abf8adc7806038169178c1a1fa
#
_cell.length_a   1.000
_cell.length_b   1.000
_cell.length_c   1.000
_cell.angle_alpha   90.00
_cell.angle_beta   90.00
_cell.angle_gamma   90.00
#
_symmetry.space_group_name_H-M   'P 1'
#
loop_
_entity.id
_entity.type
_entity.pdbx_description
1 polymer ?
#
loop_
_entity_poly.entity_id
_entity_poly.type
_entity_poly.pdbx_seq_one_letter_code
_entity_poly.pdbx_strand_id
1 'polypeptide(L)'
;MEAQVVAAIGCAFDPRTEIGLKQRATAFCEQAKAAPGAWRFFLQLLAVPASTDAVLFFSLGALQETLSGGAYEALTTEERCELRVGVVAWMRDVVHRAPPLAKFHTNKLAVVVAQLVQRQILTEWPNAFDELQAALLAAPGQPNDPQSARFFLRVFRSIDEEIVRGSAHVVAAQRAHNNEVKDAMRRTCVPRLVGVWCGLVEEFRDAAPGVRRLASKSLSTMQLFIVWINLDLVANDRVLRVLYGCASAPVPAVGQAAESERESAALLQQAACACLSAVVMKGMPEPNKLALLERIRVASVLSDAIARCLARRNGALQECLAQLLDTVGQVYVHAIVSVSNDLRTHDAALAAAAAAGSALAAGGTPGVVAGAEAMRVALGPAWASLAQLFQLSCACMGIANREIVWCVLDFIALFGHFAPKNPIMLEILNAPCTTARRPGDAAGSCAIVLLRHIHAQLRYPSPPAYDFDNPVEDDDKEREFGEFRADVRKIFTAIVRLAPHDALGFMRQTLSEGGALPMSKLGVLPFADVEAMLEMLVSFSDRGNHTRALLDEPDFMSLLVALHGSTVAQHPHHCVLMAYMELSSKCVVFVAHLSFSCTAPLPHHPHTHPVGGATGGGLACACSCCSLARVCVTPPPRSSCDPSRDPSHWLSLSLTHTYAPSPPSLLPSPPAYRQVCLRARP
;
A
#
# COMPACT_ATOMS: atom_id res chain seq x y z
N MET A 1 52.90 -22.87 0.02
CA MET A 1 51.44 -23.06 -0.06
C MET A 1 50.71 -21.70 -0.16
N GLU A 2 51.00 -20.73 0.70
CA GLU A 2 50.37 -19.40 0.71
C GLU A 2 50.45 -18.67 -0.64
N ALA A 3 51.67 -18.48 -1.17
CA ALA A 3 51.86 -17.83 -2.47
C ALA A 3 51.15 -18.55 -3.64
N GLN A 4 51.04 -19.89 -3.58
CA GLN A 4 50.36 -20.68 -4.59
C GLN A 4 48.84 -20.49 -4.52
N VAL A 5 48.26 -20.45 -3.32
CA VAL A 5 46.81 -20.21 -3.14
C VAL A 5 46.47 -18.77 -3.56
N VAL A 6 47.27 -17.77 -3.16
CA VAL A 6 47.07 -16.38 -3.59
C VAL A 6 47.16 -16.23 -5.09
N ALA A 7 48.15 -16.88 -5.74
CA ALA A 7 48.27 -16.87 -7.20
C ALA A 7 47.08 -17.57 -7.88
N ALA A 8 46.64 -18.72 -7.33
CA ALA A 8 45.45 -19.43 -7.86
C ALA A 8 44.16 -18.58 -7.74
N ILE A 9 43.95 -17.92 -6.59
CA ILE A 9 42.83 -16.97 -6.43
C ILE A 9 42.93 -15.87 -7.49
N GLY A 10 44.11 -15.26 -7.67
CA GLY A 10 44.33 -14.26 -8.71
C GLY A 10 43.92 -14.76 -10.10
N CYS A 11 44.40 -15.95 -10.49
CA CYS A 11 44.01 -16.57 -11.77
C CYS A 11 42.52 -16.89 -11.89
N ALA A 12 41.90 -17.36 -10.82
CA ALA A 12 40.46 -17.72 -10.84
C ALA A 12 39.55 -16.50 -11.02
N PHE A 13 39.93 -15.34 -10.45
CA PHE A 13 39.13 -14.11 -10.47
C PHE A 13 39.52 -13.15 -11.60
N ASP A 14 40.68 -13.31 -12.27
CA ASP A 14 41.03 -12.48 -13.42
C ASP A 14 40.22 -12.87 -14.66
N PRO A 15 39.39 -11.95 -15.20
CA PRO A 15 38.58 -12.24 -16.41
C PRO A 15 39.44 -12.54 -17.63
N ARG A 16 40.71 -12.14 -17.66
CA ARG A 16 41.66 -12.34 -18.78
C ARG A 16 42.32 -13.71 -18.78
N THR A 17 42.22 -14.48 -17.66
CA THR A 17 42.80 -15.79 -17.55
C THR A 17 42.11 -16.77 -18.50
N GLU A 18 42.91 -17.60 -19.22
CA GLU A 18 42.42 -18.66 -20.06
C GLU A 18 41.51 -19.62 -19.30
N ILE A 19 40.41 -20.08 -19.95
CA ILE A 19 39.37 -20.91 -19.33
C ILE A 19 39.94 -22.17 -18.67
N GLY A 20 40.86 -22.87 -19.32
CA GLY A 20 41.48 -24.09 -18.80
C GLY A 20 42.34 -23.83 -17.56
N LEU A 21 43.07 -22.73 -17.52
CA LEU A 21 43.85 -22.31 -16.35
C LEU A 21 42.96 -21.89 -15.22
N LYS A 22 41.89 -21.14 -15.53
CA LYS A 22 40.87 -20.69 -14.56
C LYS A 22 40.19 -21.88 -13.88
N GLN A 23 39.81 -22.90 -14.63
CA GLN A 23 39.21 -24.11 -14.05
C GLN A 23 40.19 -24.85 -13.10
N ARG A 24 41.48 -25.01 -13.50
CA ARG A 24 42.50 -25.63 -12.63
C ARG A 24 42.74 -24.80 -11.37
N ALA A 25 42.81 -23.47 -11.50
CA ALA A 25 42.98 -22.57 -10.39
C ALA A 25 41.77 -22.64 -9.42
N THR A 26 40.55 -22.66 -9.93
CA THR A 26 39.33 -22.82 -9.13
C THR A 26 39.34 -24.16 -8.40
N ALA A 27 39.64 -25.28 -9.09
CA ALA A 27 39.72 -26.61 -8.46
C ALA A 27 40.78 -26.66 -7.34
N PHE A 28 41.94 -26.04 -7.55
CA PHE A 28 42.98 -25.93 -6.53
C PHE A 28 42.52 -25.11 -5.32
N CYS A 29 41.81 -24.00 -5.54
CA CYS A 29 41.25 -23.18 -4.46
C CYS A 29 40.18 -23.96 -3.66
N GLU A 30 39.35 -24.77 -4.31
CA GLU A 30 38.36 -25.61 -3.61
C GLU A 30 39.04 -26.72 -2.79
N GLN A 31 40.11 -27.32 -3.30
CA GLN A 31 40.93 -28.27 -2.51
C GLN A 31 41.55 -27.59 -1.29
N ALA A 32 42.06 -26.36 -1.43
CA ALA A 32 42.59 -25.59 -0.31
C ALA A 32 41.54 -25.30 0.76
N LYS A 33 40.30 -25.00 0.40
CA LYS A 33 39.18 -24.84 1.35
C LYS A 33 38.85 -26.12 2.10
N ALA A 34 38.90 -27.25 1.43
CA ALA A 34 38.57 -28.57 1.99
C ALA A 34 39.67 -29.12 2.93
N ALA A 35 40.85 -28.52 2.97
CA ALA A 35 41.96 -28.99 3.79
C ALA A 35 41.66 -28.84 5.30
N PRO A 36 42.07 -29.80 6.15
CA PRO A 36 41.94 -29.67 7.59
C PRO A 36 42.62 -28.39 8.11
N GLY A 37 41.90 -27.62 8.94
CA GLY A 37 42.40 -26.34 9.48
C GLY A 37 42.47 -25.18 8.44
N ALA A 38 41.90 -25.33 7.26
CA ALA A 38 41.90 -24.30 6.21
C ALA A 38 41.38 -22.95 6.69
N TRP A 39 40.43 -22.92 7.62
CA TRP A 39 39.88 -21.69 8.18
C TRP A 39 40.97 -20.81 8.85
N ARG A 40 41.97 -21.40 9.54
CA ARG A 40 43.10 -20.65 10.11
C ARG A 40 43.93 -19.98 9.02
N PHE A 41 44.21 -20.70 7.95
CA PHE A 41 44.93 -20.18 6.82
C PHE A 41 44.22 -19.00 6.16
N PHE A 42 42.91 -19.13 5.91
CA PHE A 42 42.13 -18.03 5.32
C PHE A 42 41.97 -16.84 6.27
N LEU A 43 41.88 -17.08 7.58
CA LEU A 43 41.91 -16.02 8.59
C LEU A 43 43.23 -15.24 8.59
N GLN A 44 44.37 -15.96 8.45
CA GLN A 44 45.68 -15.33 8.31
C GLN A 44 45.79 -14.49 7.02
N LEU A 45 45.26 -14.99 5.88
CA LEU A 45 45.25 -14.22 4.63
C LEU A 45 44.45 -12.92 4.74
N LEU A 46 43.40 -12.88 5.54
CA LEU A 46 42.67 -11.64 5.82
C LEU A 46 43.53 -10.61 6.57
N ALA A 47 44.40 -11.05 7.43
CA ALA A 47 45.26 -10.17 8.22
C ALA A 47 46.42 -9.58 7.42
N VAL A 48 46.75 -10.11 6.22
CA VAL A 48 47.83 -9.59 5.37
C VAL A 48 47.45 -8.23 4.80
N PRO A 49 48.20 -7.13 5.10
CA PRO A 49 47.82 -5.78 4.68
C PRO A 49 47.76 -5.57 3.15
N ALA A 50 48.54 -6.35 2.39
CA ALA A 50 48.63 -6.29 0.93
C ALA A 50 47.67 -7.26 0.21
N SER A 51 46.70 -7.88 0.90
CA SER A 51 45.73 -8.78 0.30
C SER A 51 44.86 -8.06 -0.74
N THR A 52 44.79 -8.65 -1.92
CA THR A 52 43.95 -8.11 -3.00
C THR A 52 42.46 -8.32 -2.69
N ASP A 53 41.60 -7.56 -3.34
CA ASP A 53 40.13 -7.71 -3.22
C ASP A 53 39.65 -9.14 -3.48
N ALA A 54 40.26 -9.83 -4.45
CA ALA A 54 39.93 -11.22 -4.77
C ALA A 54 40.31 -12.15 -3.59
N VAL A 55 41.46 -11.96 -2.96
CA VAL A 55 41.94 -12.76 -1.82
C VAL A 55 40.99 -12.51 -0.60
N LEU A 56 40.70 -11.25 -0.29
CA LEU A 56 39.75 -10.90 0.79
C LEU A 56 38.40 -11.55 0.59
N PHE A 57 37.84 -11.42 -0.62
CA PHE A 57 36.54 -11.98 -0.94
C PHE A 57 36.50 -13.50 -0.85
N PHE A 58 37.51 -14.15 -1.39
CA PHE A 58 37.66 -15.61 -1.35
C PHE A 58 37.84 -16.12 0.08
N SER A 59 38.67 -15.49 0.86
CA SER A 59 38.95 -15.85 2.28
C SER A 59 37.70 -15.72 3.13
N LEU A 60 36.93 -14.62 2.98
CA LEU A 60 35.64 -14.46 3.64
C LEU A 60 34.62 -15.51 3.17
N GLY A 61 34.69 -15.91 1.89
CA GLY A 61 33.87 -17.00 1.34
C GLY A 61 34.19 -18.35 1.99
N ALA A 62 35.46 -18.66 2.12
CA ALA A 62 35.93 -19.89 2.77
C ALA A 62 35.51 -19.97 4.25
N LEU A 63 35.63 -18.86 5.00
CA LEU A 63 35.15 -18.78 6.38
C LEU A 63 33.62 -18.94 6.46
N GLN A 64 32.86 -18.33 5.54
CA GLN A 64 31.42 -18.50 5.47
C GLN A 64 31.02 -19.97 5.21
N GLU A 65 31.69 -20.64 4.27
CA GLU A 65 31.46 -22.06 3.96
C GLU A 65 31.82 -22.96 5.17
N THR A 66 32.88 -22.65 5.89
CA THR A 66 33.22 -23.34 7.14
C THR A 66 32.07 -23.23 8.16
N LEU A 67 31.51 -22.04 8.35
CA LEU A 67 30.44 -21.78 9.31
C LEU A 67 29.08 -22.39 8.89
N SER A 68 28.78 -22.42 7.60
CA SER A 68 27.51 -22.97 7.10
C SER A 68 27.54 -24.48 6.88
N GLY A 69 28.70 -25.10 6.74
CA GLY A 69 28.89 -26.52 6.47
C GLY A 69 29.15 -27.37 7.70
N GLY A 70 29.25 -28.70 7.49
CA GLY A 70 29.58 -29.67 8.53
C GLY A 70 31.04 -29.52 9.09
N ALA A 71 31.89 -28.76 8.42
CA ALA A 71 33.25 -28.46 8.86
C ALA A 71 33.26 -27.72 10.22
N TYR A 72 32.27 -26.89 10.49
CA TYR A 72 32.14 -26.19 11.78
C TYR A 72 31.88 -27.16 12.94
N GLU A 73 31.06 -28.18 12.73
CA GLU A 73 30.70 -29.18 13.75
C GLU A 73 31.93 -30.04 14.16
N ALA A 74 32.88 -30.19 13.25
CA ALA A 74 34.12 -30.92 13.52
C ALA A 74 35.17 -30.12 14.32
N LEU A 75 34.98 -28.81 14.49
CA LEU A 75 35.90 -27.96 15.27
C LEU A 75 35.74 -28.22 16.76
N THR A 76 36.90 -28.21 17.51
CA THR A 76 36.88 -28.20 18.97
C THR A 76 36.36 -26.86 19.50
N THR A 77 36.02 -26.82 20.78
CA THR A 77 35.57 -25.57 21.44
C THR A 77 36.67 -24.50 21.39
N GLU A 78 37.92 -24.90 21.56
CA GLU A 78 39.07 -24.00 21.46
C GLU A 78 39.23 -23.42 20.06
N GLU A 79 39.07 -24.25 19.01
CA GLU A 79 39.14 -23.83 17.62
C GLU A 79 37.98 -22.88 17.24
N ARG A 80 36.81 -23.16 17.75
CA ARG A 80 35.62 -22.25 17.55
C ARG A 80 35.87 -20.89 18.23
N CYS A 81 36.48 -20.89 19.43
CA CYS A 81 36.87 -19.67 20.13
C CYS A 81 37.94 -18.90 19.34
N GLU A 82 38.97 -19.60 18.85
CA GLU A 82 40.07 -19.01 18.05
C GLU A 82 39.50 -18.37 16.77
N LEU A 83 38.64 -19.06 16.05
CA LEU A 83 37.95 -18.54 14.84
C LEU A 83 37.18 -17.25 15.15
N ARG A 84 36.38 -17.25 16.22
CA ARG A 84 35.60 -16.07 16.65
C ARG A 84 36.53 -14.90 16.98
N VAL A 85 37.50 -15.12 17.85
CA VAL A 85 38.42 -14.07 18.29
C VAL A 85 39.18 -13.47 17.10
N GLY A 86 39.65 -14.31 16.18
CA GLY A 86 40.36 -13.85 14.98
C GLY A 86 39.45 -13.04 14.05
N VAL A 87 38.21 -13.46 13.79
CA VAL A 87 37.26 -12.71 12.96
C VAL A 87 36.89 -11.36 13.61
N VAL A 88 36.63 -11.35 14.92
CA VAL A 88 36.30 -10.11 15.66
C VAL A 88 37.48 -9.15 15.72
N ALA A 89 38.70 -9.65 15.93
CA ALA A 89 39.90 -8.83 15.91
C ALA A 89 40.12 -8.19 14.54
N TRP A 90 40.04 -8.99 13.46
CA TRP A 90 40.19 -8.48 12.10
C TRP A 90 39.05 -7.47 11.75
N MET A 91 37.84 -7.74 12.17
CA MET A 91 36.71 -6.83 12.01
C MET A 91 37.02 -5.45 12.63
N ARG A 92 37.52 -5.39 13.85
CA ARG A 92 37.92 -4.14 14.54
C ARG A 92 38.91 -3.34 13.73
N ASP A 93 39.97 -4.02 13.25
CA ASP A 93 41.05 -3.38 12.50
C ASP A 93 40.56 -2.82 11.17
N VAL A 94 39.72 -3.59 10.46
CA VAL A 94 39.36 -3.26 9.10
C VAL A 94 38.22 -2.22 8.99
N VAL A 95 37.35 -2.13 9.99
CA VAL A 95 36.26 -1.16 10.02
C VAL A 95 36.80 0.28 10.10
N HIS A 96 37.95 0.51 10.75
CA HIS A 96 38.57 1.84 10.86
C HIS A 96 39.65 2.11 9.79
N ARG A 97 39.82 1.18 8.83
CA ARG A 97 40.87 1.33 7.79
C ARG A 97 40.51 2.43 6.78
N ALA A 98 41.53 3.16 6.37
CA ALA A 98 41.46 4.10 5.28
C ALA A 98 42.36 3.60 4.11
N PRO A 99 41.84 3.45 2.89
CA PRO A 99 40.45 3.59 2.48
C PRO A 99 39.53 2.49 3.05
N PRO A 100 38.22 2.75 3.14
CA PRO A 100 37.27 1.77 3.65
C PRO A 100 37.18 0.55 2.73
N LEU A 101 36.83 -0.61 3.30
CA LEU A 101 36.55 -1.81 2.52
C LEU A 101 35.45 -1.59 1.49
N ALA A 102 35.63 -2.22 0.34
CA ALA A 102 34.58 -2.27 -0.68
C ALA A 102 33.26 -2.85 -0.10
N LYS A 103 32.13 -2.35 -0.59
CA LYS A 103 30.80 -2.71 -0.08
C LYS A 103 30.55 -4.23 -0.06
N PHE A 104 31.03 -4.96 -1.07
CA PHE A 104 30.85 -6.41 -1.14
C PHE A 104 31.64 -7.17 -0.07
N HIS A 105 32.88 -6.73 0.29
CA HIS A 105 33.64 -7.29 1.42
C HIS A 105 32.93 -7.00 2.75
N THR A 106 32.48 -5.75 2.94
CA THR A 106 31.74 -5.35 4.13
C THR A 106 30.47 -6.19 4.32
N ASN A 107 29.75 -6.46 3.24
CA ASN A 107 28.57 -7.33 3.28
C ASN A 107 28.93 -8.78 3.63
N LYS A 108 29.97 -9.32 3.01
CA LYS A 108 30.44 -10.70 3.27
C LYS A 108 30.90 -10.88 4.71
N LEU A 109 31.68 -9.94 5.24
CA LEU A 109 32.10 -9.93 6.63
C LEU A 109 30.90 -9.88 7.60
N ALA A 110 29.91 -9.05 7.31
CA ALA A 110 28.70 -8.97 8.14
C ALA A 110 27.93 -10.30 8.18
N VAL A 111 27.89 -11.06 7.08
CA VAL A 111 27.32 -12.42 7.03
C VAL A 111 28.14 -13.39 7.88
N VAL A 112 29.48 -13.38 7.76
CA VAL A 112 30.38 -14.23 8.59
C VAL A 112 30.14 -13.96 10.08
N VAL A 113 30.04 -12.68 10.49
CA VAL A 113 29.76 -12.31 11.89
C VAL A 113 28.38 -12.78 12.33
N ALA A 114 27.35 -12.62 11.46
CA ALA A 114 25.99 -13.07 11.76
C ALA A 114 25.90 -14.60 11.95
N GLN A 115 26.63 -15.36 11.12
CA GLN A 115 26.70 -16.82 11.25
C GLN A 115 27.47 -17.25 12.50
N LEU A 116 28.52 -16.55 12.88
CA LEU A 116 29.19 -16.80 14.18
C LEU A 116 28.24 -16.57 15.35
N VAL A 117 27.48 -15.47 15.33
CA VAL A 117 26.45 -15.21 16.35
C VAL A 117 25.41 -16.35 16.35
N GLN A 118 24.89 -16.75 15.18
CA GLN A 118 23.93 -17.84 15.06
C GLN A 118 24.42 -19.16 15.69
N ARG A 119 25.69 -19.50 15.46
CA ARG A 119 26.29 -20.74 15.94
C ARG A 119 26.64 -20.73 17.44
N GLN A 120 27.05 -19.59 17.98
CA GLN A 120 27.72 -19.54 19.29
C GLN A 120 26.92 -18.84 20.40
N ILE A 121 25.88 -18.05 20.07
CA ILE A 121 25.17 -17.21 21.07
C ILE A 121 24.52 -18.02 22.20
N LEU A 122 24.11 -19.26 21.93
CA LEU A 122 23.42 -20.08 22.92
C LEU A 122 24.39 -20.76 23.90
N THR A 123 25.66 -20.88 23.54
CA THR A 123 26.64 -21.68 24.29
C THR A 123 27.96 -20.94 24.54
N GLU A 124 28.72 -20.69 23.48
CA GLU A 124 30.11 -20.26 23.56
C GLU A 124 30.29 -18.73 23.55
N TRP A 125 29.22 -17.97 23.14
CA TRP A 125 29.28 -16.53 23.01
C TRP A 125 28.00 -15.79 23.47
N PRO A 126 27.57 -15.99 24.72
CA PRO A 126 26.27 -15.43 25.20
C PRO A 126 26.28 -13.89 25.26
N ASN A 127 27.45 -13.24 25.35
CA ASN A 127 27.62 -11.79 25.35
C ASN A 127 28.01 -11.20 23.98
N ALA A 128 27.75 -11.94 22.88
CA ALA A 128 28.08 -11.55 21.51
C ALA A 128 27.68 -10.10 21.17
N PHE A 129 26.49 -9.70 21.56
CA PHE A 129 25.97 -8.37 21.22
C PHE A 129 26.66 -7.25 22.00
N ASP A 130 27.05 -7.49 23.24
CA ASP A 130 27.78 -6.52 24.04
C ASP A 130 29.21 -6.32 23.50
N GLU A 131 29.86 -7.41 23.11
CA GLU A 131 31.17 -7.34 22.49
C GLU A 131 31.12 -6.67 21.11
N LEU A 132 30.13 -6.97 20.29
CA LEU A 132 29.95 -6.31 18.99
C LEU A 132 29.63 -4.82 19.13
N GLN A 133 28.80 -4.46 20.11
CA GLN A 133 28.52 -3.05 20.41
C GLN A 133 29.78 -2.33 20.87
N ALA A 134 30.53 -2.91 21.83
CA ALA A 134 31.75 -2.32 22.33
C ALA A 134 32.90 -2.26 21.29
N ALA A 135 32.87 -3.19 20.30
CA ALA A 135 33.82 -3.22 19.21
C ALA A 135 33.59 -2.17 18.12
N LEU A 136 32.32 -1.80 17.91
CA LEU A 136 31.86 -1.04 16.72
C LEU A 136 31.29 0.33 17.06
N LEU A 137 30.82 0.55 18.28
CA LEU A 137 30.22 1.82 18.68
C LEU A 137 31.05 2.48 19.79
N ALA A 138 31.01 3.80 19.84
CA ALA A 138 31.66 4.58 20.85
C ALA A 138 31.07 4.36 22.25
N ALA A 139 31.84 4.63 23.29
CA ALA A 139 31.36 4.63 24.66
C ALA A 139 30.24 5.69 24.83
N PRO A 140 29.32 5.49 25.80
CA PRO A 140 28.23 6.45 26.04
C PRO A 140 28.77 7.88 26.21
N GLY A 141 28.17 8.83 25.47
CA GLY A 141 28.61 10.23 25.50
C GLY A 141 29.72 10.62 24.53
N GLN A 142 30.26 9.67 23.80
CA GLN A 142 31.21 9.93 22.72
C GLN A 142 30.51 9.80 21.37
N PRO A 143 30.92 10.61 20.34
CA PRO A 143 30.31 10.51 19.01
C PRO A 143 30.73 9.20 18.32
N ASN A 144 29.78 8.57 17.65
CA ASN A 144 30.04 7.36 16.88
C ASN A 144 30.76 7.67 15.55
N ASP A 145 31.76 6.85 15.21
CA ASP A 145 32.29 6.88 13.85
C ASP A 145 31.23 6.40 12.84
N PRO A 146 30.92 7.20 11.81
CA PRO A 146 29.88 6.85 10.82
C PRO A 146 30.15 5.54 10.08
N GLN A 147 31.41 5.14 9.87
CA GLN A 147 31.77 3.91 9.18
C GLN A 147 31.49 2.70 10.06
N SER A 148 31.90 2.75 11.33
CA SER A 148 31.62 1.72 12.32
C SER A 148 30.14 1.54 12.60
N ALA A 149 29.40 2.64 12.76
CA ALA A 149 27.94 2.61 12.91
C ALA A 149 27.25 1.97 11.70
N ARG A 150 27.73 2.28 10.48
CA ARG A 150 27.23 1.66 9.24
C ARG A 150 27.45 0.16 9.23
N PHE A 151 28.63 -0.29 9.66
CA PHE A 151 28.94 -1.71 9.71
C PHE A 151 28.13 -2.43 10.81
N PHE A 152 27.99 -1.83 11.98
CA PHE A 152 27.12 -2.33 13.04
C PHE A 152 25.70 -2.59 12.54
N LEU A 153 25.09 -1.61 11.88
CA LEU A 153 23.74 -1.76 11.30
C LEU A 153 23.71 -2.86 10.22
N ARG A 154 24.78 -3.03 9.44
CA ARG A 154 24.86 -4.09 8.43
C ARG A 154 24.92 -5.49 9.08
N VAL A 155 25.65 -5.65 10.17
CA VAL A 155 25.69 -6.92 10.94
C VAL A 155 24.30 -7.30 11.42
N PHE A 156 23.54 -6.36 12.03
CA PHE A 156 22.19 -6.64 12.50
C PHE A 156 21.20 -6.94 11.38
N ARG A 157 21.40 -6.32 10.24
CA ARG A 157 20.62 -6.67 9.05
C ARG A 157 20.95 -8.08 8.54
N SER A 158 22.23 -8.48 8.56
CA SER A 158 22.62 -9.86 8.22
C SER A 158 22.07 -10.87 9.23
N ILE A 159 22.01 -10.54 10.51
CA ILE A 159 21.38 -11.38 11.54
C ILE A 159 19.88 -11.58 11.22
N ASP A 160 19.16 -10.55 10.81
CA ASP A 160 17.78 -10.70 10.38
C ASP A 160 17.67 -11.59 9.11
N GLU A 161 18.55 -11.38 8.12
CA GLU A 161 18.57 -12.15 6.87
C GLU A 161 18.87 -13.65 7.13
N GLU A 162 19.84 -13.99 7.96
CA GLU A 162 20.29 -15.36 8.24
C GLU A 162 19.39 -16.10 9.25
N ILE A 163 18.95 -15.43 10.32
CA ILE A 163 18.28 -16.05 11.45
C ILE A 163 16.76 -15.91 11.40
N VAL A 164 16.26 -14.73 10.99
CA VAL A 164 14.83 -14.44 11.06
C VAL A 164 14.13 -14.82 9.76
N ARG A 165 14.55 -14.23 8.64
CA ARG A 165 13.93 -14.47 7.31
C ARG A 165 14.40 -15.74 6.63
N GLY A 166 15.66 -16.09 6.79
CA GLY A 166 16.24 -17.32 6.23
C GLY A 166 15.53 -18.61 6.70
N SER A 167 14.81 -18.54 7.82
CA SER A 167 14.12 -19.70 8.40
C SER A 167 12.95 -20.27 7.56
N ALA A 168 12.46 -19.55 6.55
CA ALA A 168 11.34 -20.01 5.73
C ALA A 168 11.70 -21.21 4.83
N HIS A 169 12.96 -21.31 4.38
CA HIS A 169 13.44 -22.32 3.42
C HIS A 169 14.41 -23.36 4.02
N VAL A 170 14.65 -23.28 5.34
CA VAL A 170 15.57 -24.20 6.01
C VAL A 170 14.86 -25.40 6.61
N VAL A 171 15.62 -26.49 6.86
CA VAL A 171 15.13 -27.70 7.52
C VAL A 171 14.60 -27.42 8.92
N ALA A 172 13.70 -28.28 9.42
CA ALA A 172 13.01 -28.09 10.70
C ALA A 172 13.95 -27.88 11.89
N ALA A 173 15.06 -28.63 11.94
CA ALA A 173 16.07 -28.49 13.01
C ALA A 173 16.72 -27.11 13.03
N GLN A 174 17.10 -26.58 11.88
CA GLN A 174 17.68 -25.23 11.79
C GLN A 174 16.65 -24.16 12.16
N ARG A 175 15.39 -24.37 11.81
CA ARG A 175 14.31 -23.45 12.20
C ARG A 175 14.09 -23.43 13.71
N ALA A 176 14.16 -24.59 14.36
CA ALA A 176 14.08 -24.70 15.83
C ALA A 176 15.23 -23.94 16.49
N HIS A 177 16.48 -24.19 16.05
CA HIS A 177 17.65 -23.48 16.51
C HIS A 177 17.54 -21.96 16.33
N ASN A 178 17.12 -21.49 15.16
CA ASN A 178 16.91 -20.06 14.90
C ASN A 178 15.85 -19.44 15.84
N ASN A 179 14.83 -20.20 16.23
CA ASN A 179 13.84 -19.73 17.20
C ASN A 179 14.45 -19.61 18.61
N GLU A 180 15.26 -20.57 19.03
CA GLU A 180 16.00 -20.49 20.31
C GLU A 180 16.94 -19.28 20.33
N VAL A 181 17.66 -19.02 19.23
CA VAL A 181 18.49 -17.82 19.08
C VAL A 181 17.64 -16.54 19.23
N LYS A 182 16.49 -16.45 18.54
CA LYS A 182 15.58 -15.29 18.67
C LYS A 182 15.09 -15.13 20.12
N ASP A 183 14.76 -16.20 20.80
CA ASP A 183 14.33 -16.16 22.20
C ASP A 183 15.47 -15.73 23.15
N ALA A 184 16.69 -16.18 22.90
CA ALA A 184 17.87 -15.69 23.60
C ALA A 184 18.06 -14.17 23.36
N MET A 185 17.98 -13.72 22.13
CA MET A 185 18.06 -12.30 21.77
C MET A 185 17.01 -11.46 22.49
N ARG A 186 15.74 -11.92 22.53
CA ARG A 186 14.66 -11.22 23.24
C ARG A 186 14.99 -10.98 24.71
N ARG A 187 15.60 -11.98 25.36
CA ARG A 187 15.93 -11.92 26.79
C ARG A 187 17.17 -11.08 27.09
N THR A 188 18.18 -11.11 26.23
CA THR A 188 19.51 -10.58 26.55
C THR A 188 19.84 -9.23 25.94
N CYS A 189 19.60 -9.03 24.64
CA CYS A 189 20.14 -7.87 23.93
C CYS A 189 19.08 -6.92 23.34
N VAL A 190 17.91 -7.42 22.93
CA VAL A 190 16.91 -6.62 22.22
C VAL A 190 16.49 -5.34 22.98
N PRO A 191 16.26 -5.35 24.31
CA PRO A 191 15.90 -4.13 25.03
C PRO A 191 16.96 -3.03 24.91
N ARG A 192 18.25 -3.40 24.92
CA ARG A 192 19.37 -2.45 24.76
C ARG A 192 19.53 -2.01 23.32
N LEU A 193 19.39 -2.92 22.36
CA LEU A 193 19.52 -2.63 20.93
C LEU A 193 18.51 -1.58 20.46
N VAL A 194 17.25 -1.63 20.92
CA VAL A 194 16.25 -0.60 20.61
C VAL A 194 16.75 0.77 21.08
N GLY A 195 17.34 0.84 22.29
CA GLY A 195 17.95 2.06 22.81
C GLY A 195 19.13 2.56 21.96
N VAL A 196 19.99 1.63 21.49
CA VAL A 196 21.14 1.93 20.60
C VAL A 196 20.63 2.47 19.26
N TRP A 197 19.66 1.82 18.63
CA TRP A 197 19.10 2.30 17.35
C TRP A 197 18.49 3.69 17.49
N CYS A 198 17.73 3.95 18.55
CA CYS A 198 17.22 5.30 18.82
C CYS A 198 18.35 6.33 19.02
N GLY A 199 19.39 5.97 19.76
CA GLY A 199 20.57 6.82 19.95
C GLY A 199 21.25 7.19 18.64
N LEU A 200 21.45 6.21 17.75
CA LEU A 200 22.02 6.46 16.41
C LEU A 200 21.11 7.37 15.55
N VAL A 201 19.78 7.25 15.68
CA VAL A 201 18.86 8.17 15.00
C VAL A 201 18.98 9.58 15.58
N GLU A 202 18.98 9.73 16.90
CA GLU A 202 19.10 11.02 17.58
C GLU A 202 20.42 11.71 17.23
N GLU A 203 21.53 10.95 17.08
CA GLU A 203 22.84 11.47 16.72
C GLU A 203 22.94 11.90 15.25
N PHE A 204 22.40 11.09 14.34
CA PHE A 204 22.67 11.29 12.91
C PHE A 204 21.53 11.98 12.12
N ARG A 205 20.35 12.15 12.69
CA ARG A 205 19.19 12.74 11.96
C ARG A 205 19.44 14.16 11.46
N ASP A 206 20.19 14.96 12.21
CA ASP A 206 20.47 16.36 11.89
C ASP A 206 21.85 16.57 11.25
N ALA A 207 22.57 15.48 10.94
CA ALA A 207 23.88 15.49 10.30
C ALA A 207 23.80 15.80 8.80
N ALA A 208 24.95 16.00 8.16
CA ALA A 208 25.06 16.16 6.71
C ALA A 208 24.40 14.99 5.94
N PRO A 209 23.89 15.20 4.72
CA PRO A 209 23.08 14.23 3.99
C PRO A 209 23.66 12.83 3.88
N GLY A 210 24.97 12.71 3.62
CA GLY A 210 25.65 11.41 3.53
C GLY A 210 25.67 10.62 4.84
N VAL A 211 25.74 11.33 5.97
CA VAL A 211 25.74 10.76 7.33
C VAL A 211 24.30 10.57 7.84
N ARG A 212 23.38 11.50 7.55
CA ARG A 212 21.94 11.38 7.89
C ARG A 212 21.32 10.05 7.41
N ARG A 213 21.80 9.49 6.30
CA ARG A 213 21.41 8.16 5.84
C ARG A 213 21.66 7.03 6.85
N LEU A 214 22.51 7.23 7.86
CA LEU A 214 22.67 6.27 8.96
C LEU A 214 21.46 6.24 9.88
N ALA A 215 20.85 7.39 10.15
CA ALA A 215 19.58 7.44 10.89
C ALA A 215 18.48 6.66 10.17
N SER A 216 18.32 6.83 8.84
CA SER A 216 17.38 6.05 8.04
C SER A 216 17.68 4.55 8.09
N LYS A 217 18.95 4.17 8.00
CA LYS A 217 19.38 2.76 8.11
C LYS A 217 19.12 2.19 9.50
N SER A 218 19.30 2.98 10.57
CA SER A 218 19.00 2.57 11.93
C SER A 218 17.52 2.24 12.10
N LEU A 219 16.63 3.13 11.63
CA LEU A 219 15.19 2.88 11.62
C LEU A 219 14.83 1.66 10.76
N SER A 220 15.40 1.54 9.56
CA SER A 220 15.13 0.39 8.69
C SER A 220 15.61 -0.93 9.32
N THR A 221 16.68 -0.91 10.09
CA THR A 221 17.14 -2.09 10.84
C THR A 221 16.17 -2.38 11.99
N MET A 222 15.79 -1.36 12.78
CA MET A 222 14.82 -1.51 13.87
C MET A 222 13.48 -2.06 13.37
N GLN A 223 13.00 -1.61 12.21
CA GLN A 223 11.77 -2.10 11.57
C GLN A 223 11.74 -3.62 11.40
N LEU A 224 12.87 -4.22 10.97
CA LEU A 224 12.98 -5.68 10.80
C LEU A 224 12.75 -6.44 12.12
N PHE A 225 13.15 -5.84 13.24
CA PHE A 225 13.01 -6.43 14.56
C PHE A 225 11.63 -6.18 15.19
N ILE A 226 10.96 -5.04 14.89
CA ILE A 226 9.64 -4.69 15.44
C ILE A 226 8.65 -5.85 15.26
N VAL A 227 8.69 -6.55 14.15
CA VAL A 227 7.74 -7.63 13.82
C VAL A 227 7.69 -8.71 14.90
N TRP A 228 8.82 -9.05 15.52
CA TRP A 228 8.93 -10.20 16.40
C TRP A 228 9.34 -9.89 17.86
N ILE A 229 9.74 -8.65 18.19
CA ILE A 229 10.09 -8.25 19.56
C ILE A 229 8.88 -7.85 20.39
N ASN A 230 9.04 -7.67 21.70
CA ASN A 230 7.97 -7.20 22.58
C ASN A 230 7.53 -5.77 22.18
N LEU A 231 6.22 -5.57 22.13
CA LEU A 231 5.61 -4.30 21.76
C LEU A 231 6.03 -3.14 22.69
N ASP A 232 6.12 -3.37 24.01
CA ASP A 232 6.46 -2.32 24.97
C ASP A 232 7.87 -1.74 24.77
N LEU A 233 8.76 -2.47 24.11
CA LEU A 233 10.07 -1.98 23.75
C LEU A 233 10.03 -0.90 22.66
N VAL A 234 8.99 -0.87 21.83
CA VAL A 234 8.85 0.05 20.71
C VAL A 234 7.66 1.01 20.84
N ALA A 235 6.65 0.65 21.61
CA ALA A 235 5.49 1.51 21.90
C ALA A 235 5.65 2.29 23.21
N ASN A 236 6.85 2.81 23.47
CA ASN A 236 7.16 3.66 24.63
C ASN A 236 7.46 5.11 24.20
N ASP A 237 7.40 6.04 25.14
CA ASP A 237 7.52 7.47 24.87
C ASP A 237 8.83 7.89 24.17
N ARG A 238 9.97 7.22 24.49
CA ARG A 238 11.24 7.56 23.84
C ARG A 238 11.23 7.18 22.37
N VAL A 239 10.89 5.93 22.08
CA VAL A 239 10.86 5.41 20.70
C VAL A 239 9.84 6.17 19.87
N LEU A 240 8.62 6.36 20.40
CA LEU A 240 7.57 7.09 19.70
C LEU A 240 7.97 8.55 19.42
N ARG A 241 8.63 9.23 20.37
CA ARG A 241 9.13 10.59 20.14
C ARG A 241 10.14 10.64 18.98
N VAL A 242 11.05 9.67 18.89
CA VAL A 242 12.02 9.57 17.78
C VAL A 242 11.28 9.32 16.48
N LEU A 243 10.38 8.33 16.42
CA LEU A 243 9.63 7.98 15.22
C LEU A 243 8.75 9.13 14.73
N TYR A 244 7.99 9.76 15.63
CA TYR A 244 7.12 10.88 15.27
C TYR A 244 7.93 12.12 14.86
N GLY A 245 9.06 12.38 15.54
CA GLY A 245 9.95 13.46 15.14
C GLY A 245 10.46 13.29 13.71
N CYS A 246 10.87 12.09 13.34
CA CYS A 246 11.33 11.79 11.98
C CYS A 246 10.18 11.74 10.95
N ALA A 247 9.04 11.14 11.29
CA ALA A 247 7.89 11.05 10.39
C ALA A 247 7.25 12.41 10.10
N SER A 248 7.28 13.32 11.08
CA SER A 248 6.71 14.68 10.96
C SER A 248 7.72 15.72 10.48
N ALA A 249 8.99 15.35 10.29
CA ALA A 249 10.01 16.27 9.80
C ALA A 249 9.68 16.72 8.37
N PRO A 250 9.78 18.02 8.08
CA PRO A 250 9.51 18.52 6.74
C PRO A 250 10.59 18.05 5.76
N VAL A 251 10.17 17.51 4.63
CA VAL A 251 11.04 17.26 3.49
C VAL A 251 11.09 18.54 2.65
N PRO A 252 12.27 19.10 2.34
CA PRO A 252 12.39 20.28 1.50
C PRO A 252 11.77 20.06 0.13
N ALA A 253 11.07 21.08 -0.40
CA ALA A 253 10.53 21.02 -1.76
C ALA A 253 11.64 21.11 -2.82
N VAL A 254 11.31 20.70 -4.04
CA VAL A 254 12.22 20.80 -5.18
C VAL A 254 12.68 22.26 -5.35
N GLY A 255 14.00 22.48 -5.45
CA GLY A 255 14.60 23.80 -5.57
C GLY A 255 14.81 24.57 -4.25
N GLN A 256 14.34 24.05 -3.09
CA GLN A 256 14.58 24.68 -1.77
C GLN A 256 15.84 24.20 -1.07
N ALA A 257 16.35 23.04 -1.45
CA ALA A 257 17.57 22.44 -0.90
C ALA A 257 18.26 21.59 -1.98
N ALA A 258 19.52 21.22 -1.73
CA ALA A 258 20.23 20.28 -2.59
C ALA A 258 19.48 18.94 -2.66
N GLU A 259 19.54 18.29 -3.83
CA GLU A 259 18.85 17.00 -4.06
C GLU A 259 19.23 15.93 -3.01
N SER A 260 20.53 15.84 -2.68
CA SER A 260 21.01 14.91 -1.65
C SER A 260 20.43 15.16 -0.26
N GLU A 261 20.14 16.41 0.07
CA GLU A 261 19.51 16.80 1.33
C GLU A 261 18.02 16.38 1.34
N ARG A 262 17.31 16.68 0.26
CA ARG A 262 15.92 16.29 0.07
C ARG A 262 15.75 14.78 0.11
N GLU A 263 16.58 14.04 -0.65
CA GLU A 263 16.56 12.57 -0.67
C GLU A 263 16.83 11.96 0.71
N SER A 264 17.85 12.47 1.42
CA SER A 264 18.18 11.94 2.75
C SER A 264 17.09 12.21 3.79
N ALA A 265 16.40 13.36 3.70
CA ALA A 265 15.25 13.68 4.55
C ALA A 265 14.04 12.79 4.22
N ALA A 266 13.76 12.56 2.94
CA ALA A 266 12.68 11.68 2.50
C ALA A 266 12.91 10.23 2.93
N LEU A 267 14.13 9.71 2.79
CA LEU A 267 14.50 8.36 3.27
C LEU A 267 14.35 8.21 4.78
N LEU A 268 14.66 9.25 5.55
CA LEU A 268 14.49 9.22 7.00
C LEU A 268 13.00 9.19 7.39
N GLN A 269 12.19 10.02 6.75
CA GLN A 269 10.74 10.05 6.94
C GLN A 269 10.10 8.70 6.56
N GLN A 270 10.48 8.15 5.40
CA GLN A 270 10.02 6.84 4.94
C GLN A 270 10.32 5.72 5.93
N ALA A 271 11.56 5.67 6.44
CA ALA A 271 11.96 4.66 7.42
C ALA A 271 11.18 4.79 8.75
N ALA A 272 10.90 6.01 9.18
CA ALA A 272 10.08 6.25 10.36
C ALA A 272 8.61 5.83 10.16
N CYS A 273 8.01 6.16 9.03
CA CYS A 273 6.66 5.70 8.67
C CYS A 273 6.58 4.18 8.61
N ALA A 274 7.59 3.51 8.02
CA ALA A 274 7.67 2.06 7.96
C ALA A 274 7.76 1.40 9.36
N CYS A 275 8.50 2.01 10.30
CA CYS A 275 8.51 1.56 11.68
C CYS A 275 7.15 1.70 12.35
N LEU A 276 6.47 2.85 12.17
CA LEU A 276 5.13 3.10 12.71
C LEU A 276 4.11 2.11 12.13
N SER A 277 4.14 1.85 10.83
CA SER A 277 3.32 0.82 10.19
C SER A 277 3.58 -0.56 10.81
N ALA A 278 4.84 -0.94 11.03
CA ALA A 278 5.19 -2.21 11.66
C ALA A 278 4.66 -2.33 13.11
N VAL A 279 4.66 -1.23 13.88
CA VAL A 279 4.07 -1.19 15.23
C VAL A 279 2.55 -1.35 15.17
N VAL A 280 1.89 -0.62 14.28
CA VAL A 280 0.43 -0.65 14.09
C VAL A 280 -0.04 -2.01 13.57
N MET A 281 0.69 -2.61 12.65
CA MET A 281 0.37 -3.91 12.05
C MET A 281 0.62 -5.12 12.96
N LYS A 282 1.23 -4.92 14.13
CA LYS A 282 1.59 -6.02 15.03
C LYS A 282 0.37 -6.82 15.47
N GLY A 283 0.42 -8.16 15.35
CA GLY A 283 -0.69 -9.06 15.67
C GLY A 283 -1.04 -9.05 17.16
N MET A 284 -2.31 -8.81 17.48
CA MET A 284 -2.89 -8.85 18.83
C MET A 284 -4.42 -8.88 18.74
N PRO A 285 -5.14 -9.24 19.85
CA PRO A 285 -6.60 -9.14 19.90
C PRO A 285 -7.08 -7.70 19.63
N GLU A 286 -8.19 -7.55 18.89
CA GLU A 286 -8.66 -6.26 18.39
C GLU A 286 -8.98 -5.23 19.49
N PRO A 287 -9.53 -5.58 20.67
CA PRO A 287 -9.68 -4.62 21.75
C PRO A 287 -8.34 -4.03 22.24
N ASN A 288 -7.30 -4.88 22.33
CA ASN A 288 -5.96 -4.44 22.70
C ASN A 288 -5.33 -3.58 21.60
N LYS A 289 -5.67 -3.87 20.33
CA LYS A 289 -5.25 -3.09 19.18
C LYS A 289 -5.80 -1.66 19.27
N LEU A 290 -7.10 -1.49 19.51
CA LEU A 290 -7.70 -0.17 19.70
C LEU A 290 -7.06 0.58 20.88
N ALA A 291 -6.88 -0.08 22.02
CA ALA A 291 -6.22 0.51 23.18
C ALA A 291 -4.77 0.94 22.88
N LEU A 292 -4.04 0.15 22.08
CA LEU A 292 -2.70 0.53 21.62
C LEU A 292 -2.74 1.78 20.75
N LEU A 293 -3.59 1.81 19.71
CA LEU A 293 -3.67 2.91 18.76
C LEU A 293 -3.99 4.24 19.45
N GLU A 294 -4.92 4.22 20.40
CA GLU A 294 -5.27 5.41 21.21
C GLU A 294 -4.12 5.81 22.15
N ARG A 295 -3.47 4.84 22.82
CA ARG A 295 -2.31 5.10 23.68
C ARG A 295 -1.17 5.77 22.93
N ILE A 296 -0.83 5.30 21.74
CA ILE A 296 0.25 5.86 20.93
C ILE A 296 -0.17 7.12 20.16
N ARG A 297 -1.46 7.46 20.12
CA ARG A 297 -2.00 8.67 19.45
C ARG A 297 -1.61 8.78 17.97
N VAL A 298 -1.48 7.67 17.27
CA VAL A 298 -0.99 7.65 15.89
C VAL A 298 -1.88 8.46 14.95
N ALA A 299 -3.20 8.41 15.13
CA ALA A 299 -4.15 9.17 14.31
C ALA A 299 -3.93 10.69 14.43
N SER A 300 -3.80 11.21 15.66
CA SER A 300 -3.57 12.63 15.90
C SER A 300 -2.26 13.13 15.32
N VAL A 301 -1.15 12.40 15.59
CA VAL A 301 0.18 12.78 15.07
C VAL A 301 0.23 12.76 13.55
N LEU A 302 -0.38 11.75 12.95
CA LEU A 302 -0.47 11.62 11.49
C LEU A 302 -1.30 12.75 10.88
N SER A 303 -2.43 13.10 11.52
CA SER A 303 -3.27 14.22 11.13
C SER A 303 -2.51 15.54 11.13
N ASP A 304 -1.78 15.81 12.21
CA ASP A 304 -0.97 17.02 12.32
C ASP A 304 0.15 17.07 11.26
N ALA A 305 0.79 15.93 10.98
CA ALA A 305 1.84 15.84 9.99
C ALA A 305 1.31 16.11 8.57
N ILE A 306 0.22 15.46 8.18
CA ILE A 306 -0.41 15.63 6.86
C ILE A 306 -0.98 17.04 6.71
N ALA A 307 -1.70 17.56 7.73
CA ALA A 307 -2.27 18.89 7.68
C ALA A 307 -1.18 19.96 7.48
N ARG A 308 -0.02 19.83 8.15
CA ARG A 308 1.12 20.73 7.91
C ARG A 308 1.68 20.63 6.50
N CYS A 309 1.71 19.45 5.89
CA CYS A 309 2.13 19.29 4.50
C CYS A 309 1.15 19.94 3.54
N LEU A 310 -0.16 19.75 3.75
CA LEU A 310 -1.22 20.31 2.91
C LEU A 310 -1.33 21.84 3.03
N ALA A 311 -1.05 22.40 4.21
CA ALA A 311 -1.10 23.84 4.44
C ALA A 311 0.06 24.62 3.76
N ARG A 312 1.16 23.98 3.43
CA ARG A 312 2.32 24.61 2.78
C ARG A 312 2.11 24.68 1.28
N ARG A 313 2.16 25.88 0.68
CA ARG A 313 1.98 26.07 -0.77
C ARG A 313 2.92 25.21 -1.64
N ASN A 314 4.11 24.86 -1.14
CA ASN A 314 5.14 24.07 -1.83
C ASN A 314 5.48 22.78 -1.04
N GLY A 315 4.68 22.41 -0.04
CA GLY A 315 4.88 21.18 0.73
C GLY A 315 4.31 20.00 -0.03
N ALA A 316 5.16 19.22 -0.68
CA ALA A 316 4.72 17.93 -1.22
C ALA A 316 4.45 16.97 -0.06
N LEU A 317 3.24 16.44 0.01
CA LEU A 317 2.97 15.27 0.83
C LEU A 317 3.82 14.12 0.29
N GLN A 318 4.50 13.40 1.17
CA GLN A 318 5.27 12.22 0.76
C GLN A 318 4.36 10.99 0.77
N GLU A 319 4.57 10.10 -0.17
CA GLU A 319 3.83 8.83 -0.31
C GLU A 319 3.84 8.01 0.98
N CYS A 320 4.96 7.99 1.71
CA CYS A 320 5.09 7.24 2.96
C CYS A 320 4.10 7.67 4.05
N LEU A 321 3.72 8.97 4.09
CA LEU A 321 2.68 9.45 5.01
C LEU A 321 1.27 9.04 4.55
N ALA A 322 1.02 9.04 3.24
CA ALA A 322 -0.24 8.56 2.67
C ALA A 322 -0.40 7.04 2.87
N GLN A 323 0.67 6.26 2.65
CA GLN A 323 0.70 4.82 2.94
C GLN A 323 0.50 4.52 4.43
N LEU A 324 1.09 5.32 5.33
CA LEU A 324 0.85 5.18 6.76
C LEU A 324 -0.59 5.52 7.13
N LEU A 325 -1.18 6.56 6.52
CA LEU A 325 -2.60 6.92 6.68
C LEU A 325 -3.51 5.76 6.29
N ASP A 326 -3.25 5.16 5.13
CA ASP A 326 -3.97 4.00 4.62
C ASP A 326 -3.87 2.82 5.59
N THR A 327 -2.65 2.45 5.99
CA THR A 327 -2.40 1.34 6.92
C THR A 327 -3.12 1.55 8.25
N VAL A 328 -3.00 2.74 8.85
CA VAL A 328 -3.64 3.07 10.13
C VAL A 328 -5.15 3.06 9.99
N GLY A 329 -5.69 3.65 8.92
CA GLY A 329 -7.11 3.68 8.63
C GLY A 329 -7.71 2.29 8.49
N GLN A 330 -7.07 1.41 7.72
CA GLN A 330 -7.51 0.02 7.57
C GLN A 330 -7.52 -0.73 8.92
N VAL A 331 -6.48 -0.57 9.73
CA VAL A 331 -6.40 -1.23 11.04
C VAL A 331 -7.51 -0.72 11.97
N TYR A 332 -7.82 0.58 11.97
CA TYR A 332 -8.96 1.10 12.74
C TYR A 332 -10.29 0.51 12.27
N VAL A 333 -10.54 0.46 10.95
CA VAL A 333 -11.78 -0.12 10.40
C VAL A 333 -11.93 -1.57 10.84
N HIS A 334 -10.90 -2.41 10.65
CA HIS A 334 -10.96 -3.81 11.03
C HIS A 334 -11.19 -4.00 12.53
N ALA A 335 -10.44 -3.30 13.36
CA ALA A 335 -10.55 -3.43 14.81
C ALA A 335 -11.90 -2.95 15.34
N ILE A 336 -12.40 -1.79 14.88
CA ILE A 336 -13.69 -1.25 15.26
C ILE A 336 -14.83 -2.18 14.83
N VAL A 337 -14.79 -2.68 13.59
CA VAL A 337 -15.84 -3.58 13.08
C VAL A 337 -15.85 -4.91 13.84
N SER A 338 -14.68 -5.48 14.12
CA SER A 338 -14.55 -6.71 14.92
C SER A 338 -15.13 -6.52 16.32
N VAL A 339 -14.65 -5.50 17.06
CA VAL A 339 -15.13 -5.21 18.44
C VAL A 339 -16.62 -4.88 18.46
N SER A 340 -17.13 -4.16 17.46
CA SER A 340 -18.56 -3.84 17.35
C SER A 340 -19.42 -5.11 17.09
N ASN A 341 -18.90 -6.07 16.32
CA ASN A 341 -19.57 -7.34 16.09
C ASN A 341 -19.57 -8.20 17.34
N ASP A 342 -18.45 -8.28 18.06
CA ASP A 342 -18.33 -9.02 19.32
C ASP A 342 -19.32 -8.48 20.37
N LEU A 343 -19.42 -7.15 20.50
CA LEU A 343 -20.40 -6.52 21.39
C LEU A 343 -21.84 -6.83 20.99
N ARG A 344 -22.18 -6.74 19.68
CA ARG A 344 -23.53 -7.09 19.21
C ARG A 344 -23.88 -8.55 19.50
N THR A 345 -22.94 -9.45 19.32
CA THR A 345 -23.12 -10.88 19.62
C THR A 345 -23.33 -11.11 21.11
N HIS A 346 -22.54 -10.44 21.94
CA HIS A 346 -22.68 -10.48 23.41
C HIS A 346 -24.03 -9.94 23.88
N ASP A 347 -24.46 -8.76 23.37
CA ASP A 347 -25.72 -8.13 23.76
C ASP A 347 -26.93 -8.97 23.30
N ALA A 348 -26.84 -9.58 22.10
CA ALA A 348 -27.87 -10.52 21.63
C ALA A 348 -27.95 -11.79 22.51
N ALA A 349 -26.81 -12.32 22.96
CA ALA A 349 -26.78 -13.49 23.86
C ALA A 349 -27.38 -13.16 25.23
N LEU A 350 -27.10 -11.96 25.77
CA LEU A 350 -27.72 -11.47 27.02
C LEU A 350 -29.24 -11.30 26.87
N ALA A 351 -29.69 -10.71 25.78
CA ALA A 351 -31.12 -10.54 25.49
C ALA A 351 -31.83 -11.89 25.36
N ALA A 352 -31.23 -12.87 24.69
CA ALA A 352 -31.76 -14.22 24.57
C ALA A 352 -31.83 -14.94 25.90
N ALA A 353 -30.80 -14.83 26.76
CA ALA A 353 -30.79 -15.40 28.11
C ALA A 353 -31.86 -14.77 29.03
N ALA A 354 -32.07 -13.47 28.92
CA ALA A 354 -33.14 -12.76 29.63
C ALA A 354 -34.51 -13.21 29.17
N ALA A 355 -34.74 -13.38 27.88
CA ALA A 355 -36.01 -13.86 27.30
C ALA A 355 -36.30 -15.31 27.70
N ALA A 356 -35.28 -16.16 27.88
CA ALA A 356 -35.39 -17.52 28.32
C ALA A 356 -35.63 -17.69 29.85
N GLY A 357 -35.72 -16.59 30.62
CA GLY A 357 -35.92 -16.62 32.07
C GLY A 357 -34.75 -17.29 32.83
N SER A 358 -33.57 -17.37 32.21
CA SER A 358 -32.40 -18.03 32.80
C SER A 358 -31.79 -17.16 33.89
N ALA A 359 -31.48 -17.77 35.05
CA ALA A 359 -30.74 -17.11 36.14
C ALA A 359 -29.35 -16.58 35.71
N LEU A 360 -28.82 -17.06 34.58
CA LEU A 360 -27.63 -16.53 33.91
C LEU A 360 -27.76 -15.07 33.46
N ALA A 361 -29.00 -14.58 33.24
CA ALA A 361 -29.25 -13.17 32.89
C ALA A 361 -28.97 -12.21 34.07
N ALA A 362 -29.15 -12.66 35.33
CA ALA A 362 -28.90 -11.89 36.53
C ALA A 362 -27.45 -12.00 37.07
N GLY A 363 -26.67 -12.94 36.54
CA GLY A 363 -25.36 -13.32 37.05
C GLY A 363 -24.31 -13.53 35.94
N GLY A 364 -24.28 -12.70 34.88
CA GLY A 364 -23.13 -12.71 33.97
C GLY A 364 -21.85 -12.62 34.82
N THR A 365 -20.91 -13.56 34.58
CA THR A 365 -19.66 -13.57 35.35
C THR A 365 -19.07 -12.17 35.33
N PRO A 366 -18.70 -11.57 36.48
CA PRO A 366 -18.26 -10.19 36.57
C PRO A 366 -17.18 -9.81 35.54
N GLY A 367 -16.37 -10.78 35.13
CA GLY A 367 -15.35 -10.62 34.11
C GLY A 367 -15.88 -10.41 32.67
N VAL A 368 -17.00 -11.03 32.32
CA VAL A 368 -17.59 -10.91 30.96
C VAL A 368 -18.27 -9.54 30.81
N VAL A 369 -18.98 -9.08 31.84
CA VAL A 369 -19.62 -7.75 31.87
C VAL A 369 -18.56 -6.65 31.85
N ALA A 370 -17.49 -6.79 32.64
CA ALA A 370 -16.38 -5.84 32.66
C ALA A 370 -15.64 -5.79 31.32
N GLY A 371 -15.50 -6.93 30.63
CA GLY A 371 -14.91 -7.01 29.29
C GLY A 371 -15.72 -6.25 28.24
N ALA A 372 -17.05 -6.42 28.22
CA ALA A 372 -17.93 -5.72 27.28
C ALA A 372 -17.95 -4.21 27.53
N GLU A 373 -17.94 -3.77 28.80
CA GLU A 373 -17.87 -2.33 29.13
C GLU A 373 -16.53 -1.72 28.71
N ALA A 374 -15.41 -2.41 28.93
CA ALA A 374 -14.10 -1.98 28.46
C ALA A 374 -14.07 -1.82 26.93
N MET A 375 -14.72 -2.72 26.18
CA MET A 375 -14.86 -2.63 24.72
C MET A 375 -15.69 -1.39 24.33
N ARG A 376 -16.80 -1.09 25.01
CA ARG A 376 -17.63 0.11 24.74
C ARG A 376 -16.84 1.39 24.99
N VAL A 377 -16.09 1.45 26.09
CA VAL A 377 -15.25 2.61 26.41
C VAL A 377 -14.16 2.84 25.37
N ALA A 378 -13.56 1.78 24.85
CA ALA A 378 -12.51 1.87 23.82
C ALA A 378 -13.05 2.32 22.45
N LEU A 379 -14.30 2.02 22.11
CA LEU A 379 -14.89 2.35 20.82
C LEU A 379 -15.13 3.87 20.62
N GLY A 380 -15.50 4.61 21.65
CA GLY A 380 -15.80 6.05 21.52
C GLY A 380 -14.63 6.86 20.92
N PRO A 381 -13.44 6.85 21.53
CA PRO A 381 -12.26 7.51 20.98
C PRO A 381 -11.85 6.97 19.61
N ALA A 382 -11.95 5.64 19.39
CA ALA A 382 -11.60 5.02 18.14
C ALA A 382 -12.46 5.50 16.96
N TRP A 383 -13.76 5.71 17.17
CA TRP A 383 -14.64 6.31 16.16
C TRP A 383 -14.23 7.74 15.81
N ALA A 384 -13.86 8.56 16.79
CA ALA A 384 -13.38 9.93 16.56
C ALA A 384 -12.06 9.91 15.76
N SER A 385 -11.13 9.03 16.11
CA SER A 385 -9.88 8.84 15.38
C SER A 385 -10.13 8.38 13.92
N LEU A 386 -11.04 7.43 13.71
CA LEU A 386 -11.43 6.98 12.38
C LEU A 386 -12.04 8.11 11.55
N ALA A 387 -12.93 8.92 12.12
CA ALA A 387 -13.52 10.07 11.44
C ALA A 387 -12.45 11.08 11.00
N GLN A 388 -11.47 11.36 11.85
CA GLN A 388 -10.35 12.24 11.53
C GLN A 388 -9.50 11.69 10.38
N LEU A 389 -9.13 10.39 10.41
CA LEU A 389 -8.37 9.74 9.36
C LEU A 389 -9.12 9.71 8.03
N PHE A 390 -10.44 9.47 8.07
CA PHE A 390 -11.27 9.46 6.87
C PHE A 390 -11.34 10.85 6.22
N GLN A 391 -11.50 11.92 7.00
CA GLN A 391 -11.45 13.30 6.49
C GLN A 391 -10.09 13.63 5.85
N LEU A 392 -8.99 13.15 6.42
CA LEU A 392 -7.66 13.31 5.82
C LEU A 392 -7.53 12.57 4.49
N SER A 393 -8.08 11.36 4.39
CA SER A 393 -8.09 10.62 3.13
C SER A 393 -8.91 11.36 2.06
N CYS A 394 -10.03 11.97 2.44
CA CYS A 394 -10.78 12.85 1.54
C CYS A 394 -9.91 14.03 1.04
N ALA A 395 -9.09 14.63 1.91
CA ALA A 395 -8.18 15.71 1.52
C ALA A 395 -7.05 15.22 0.61
N CYS A 396 -6.51 14.02 0.85
CA CYS A 396 -5.50 13.40 0.00
C CYS A 396 -6.03 13.09 -1.41
N MET A 397 -7.30 12.71 -1.54
CA MET A 397 -7.95 12.52 -2.84
C MET A 397 -7.96 13.78 -3.73
N GLY A 398 -7.85 14.97 -3.13
CA GLY A 398 -7.77 16.25 -3.84
C GLY A 398 -6.37 16.64 -4.32
N ILE A 399 -5.35 15.82 -4.08
CA ILE A 399 -3.96 16.10 -4.49
C ILE A 399 -3.78 15.74 -5.97
N ALA A 400 -2.99 16.55 -6.68
CA ALA A 400 -2.71 16.31 -8.11
C ALA A 400 -1.78 15.11 -8.35
N ASN A 401 -0.95 14.74 -7.37
CA ASN A 401 -0.07 13.58 -7.46
C ASN A 401 -0.86 12.29 -7.27
N ARG A 402 -0.98 11.49 -8.32
CA ARG A 402 -1.74 10.24 -8.35
C ARG A 402 -1.17 9.15 -7.46
N GLU A 403 0.15 9.06 -7.31
CA GLU A 403 0.79 8.09 -6.43
C GLU A 403 0.29 8.24 -4.99
N ILE A 404 0.16 9.50 -4.53
CA ILE A 404 -0.38 9.79 -3.20
C ILE A 404 -1.86 9.41 -3.10
N VAL A 405 -2.65 9.74 -4.13
CA VAL A 405 -4.07 9.36 -4.20
C VAL A 405 -4.21 7.84 -4.16
N TRP A 406 -3.42 7.13 -4.94
CA TRP A 406 -3.45 5.66 -4.99
C TRP A 406 -3.16 5.03 -3.62
N CYS A 407 -2.25 5.62 -2.84
CA CYS A 407 -1.93 5.14 -1.49
C CYS A 407 -3.12 5.13 -0.52
N VAL A 408 -4.16 5.93 -0.71
CA VAL A 408 -5.31 6.03 0.24
C VAL A 408 -6.58 5.33 -0.25
N LEU A 409 -6.57 4.75 -1.45
CA LEU A 409 -7.77 4.16 -2.06
C LEU A 409 -8.25 2.92 -1.30
N ASP A 410 -7.33 2.07 -0.82
CA ASP A 410 -7.68 0.82 -0.14
C ASP A 410 -8.42 1.09 1.18
N PHE A 411 -7.98 2.08 1.95
CA PHE A 411 -8.68 2.48 3.17
C PHE A 411 -10.09 3.02 2.87
N ILE A 412 -10.24 3.90 1.87
CA ILE A 412 -11.54 4.46 1.48
C ILE A 412 -12.47 3.34 0.96
N ALA A 413 -11.96 2.41 0.17
CA ALA A 413 -12.71 1.26 -0.33
C ALA A 413 -13.18 0.35 0.80
N LEU A 414 -12.28 0.05 1.76
CA LEU A 414 -12.59 -0.75 2.93
C LEU A 414 -13.65 -0.08 3.82
N PHE A 415 -13.52 1.23 4.04
CA PHE A 415 -14.53 2.02 4.76
C PHE A 415 -15.89 1.91 4.05
N GLY A 416 -15.94 2.12 2.74
CA GLY A 416 -17.16 1.99 1.93
C GLY A 416 -17.77 0.59 1.96
N HIS A 417 -16.95 -0.46 2.11
CA HIS A 417 -17.43 -1.83 2.23
C HIS A 417 -18.19 -2.09 3.54
N PHE A 418 -17.70 -1.56 4.65
CA PHE A 418 -18.29 -1.78 5.98
C PHE A 418 -19.38 -0.77 6.38
N ALA A 419 -19.38 0.41 5.79
CA ALA A 419 -20.32 1.49 6.11
C ALA A 419 -21.81 1.09 6.04
N PRO A 420 -22.30 0.26 5.09
CA PRO A 420 -23.72 -0.13 5.04
C PRO A 420 -24.20 -0.83 6.30
N LYS A 421 -23.31 -1.46 7.04
CA LYS A 421 -23.63 -2.24 8.26
C LYS A 421 -23.33 -1.46 9.56
N ASN A 422 -22.83 -0.23 9.44
CA ASN A 422 -22.39 0.57 10.59
C ASN A 422 -22.91 2.00 10.52
N PRO A 423 -23.95 2.36 11.30
CA PRO A 423 -24.56 3.68 11.24
C PRO A 423 -23.59 4.82 11.48
N ILE A 424 -22.62 4.65 12.40
CA ILE A 424 -21.62 5.69 12.71
C ILE A 424 -20.70 5.94 11.48
N MET A 425 -20.38 4.93 10.68
CA MET A 425 -19.64 5.16 9.45
C MET A 425 -20.44 5.97 8.42
N LEU A 426 -21.76 5.76 8.37
CA LEU A 426 -22.65 6.60 7.55
C LEU A 426 -22.70 8.03 8.05
N GLU A 427 -22.74 8.23 9.38
CA GLU A 427 -22.65 9.56 9.98
C GLU A 427 -21.33 10.25 9.63
N ILE A 428 -20.19 9.54 9.68
CA ILE A 428 -18.88 10.07 9.27
C ILE A 428 -18.89 10.48 7.79
N LEU A 429 -19.48 9.67 6.92
CA LEU A 429 -19.55 9.97 5.48
C LEU A 429 -20.39 11.23 5.21
N ASN A 430 -21.48 11.42 5.97
CA ASN A 430 -22.40 12.55 5.84
C ASN A 430 -21.96 13.78 6.64
N ALA A 431 -20.94 13.65 7.51
CA ALA A 431 -20.43 14.77 8.30
C ALA A 431 -19.74 15.82 7.39
N PRO A 432 -19.78 17.11 7.79
CA PRO A 432 -19.04 18.16 7.08
C PRO A 432 -17.55 17.86 7.02
N CYS A 433 -16.97 17.90 5.82
CA CYS A 433 -15.53 17.73 5.63
C CYS A 433 -14.81 19.03 5.94
N THR A 434 -14.04 19.05 7.04
CA THR A 434 -13.35 20.27 7.52
C THR A 434 -11.92 20.38 7.00
N THR A 435 -11.30 19.26 6.60
CA THR A 435 -9.88 19.19 6.23
C THR A 435 -9.61 19.46 4.75
N ALA A 436 -10.60 19.27 3.87
CA ALA A 436 -10.45 19.41 2.41
C ALA A 436 -10.81 20.81 1.88
N ARG A 437 -10.93 21.81 2.74
CA ARG A 437 -11.30 23.18 2.34
C ARG A 437 -10.15 23.90 1.64
N ARG A 438 -10.24 24.06 0.31
CA ARG A 438 -9.53 25.17 -0.35
C ARG A 438 -10.30 26.48 -0.05
N PRO A 439 -9.59 27.64 0.07
CA PRO A 439 -10.28 28.93 0.16
C PRO A 439 -11.19 29.08 -1.08
N GLY A 440 -12.50 29.16 -0.85
CA GLY A 440 -13.50 29.27 -1.92
C GLY A 440 -14.34 28.02 -2.18
N ASP A 441 -13.97 26.84 -1.66
CA ASP A 441 -14.77 25.64 -1.82
C ASP A 441 -16.02 25.68 -0.94
N ALA A 442 -17.18 25.34 -1.52
CA ALA A 442 -18.41 25.18 -0.78
C ALA A 442 -18.26 24.05 0.26
N ALA A 443 -18.72 24.32 1.49
CA ALA A 443 -18.79 23.30 2.53
C ALA A 443 -19.72 22.17 2.06
N GLY A 444 -19.18 20.92 2.08
CA GLY A 444 -19.96 19.73 1.72
C GLY A 444 -19.69 18.61 2.73
N SER A 445 -20.55 17.58 2.69
CA SER A 445 -20.28 16.34 3.40
C SER A 445 -19.03 15.65 2.84
N CYS A 446 -18.43 14.72 3.60
CA CYS A 446 -17.32 13.91 3.09
C CYS A 446 -17.70 13.19 1.78
N ALA A 447 -18.96 12.76 1.64
CA ALA A 447 -19.45 12.16 0.40
C ALA A 447 -19.34 13.12 -0.80
N ILE A 448 -19.82 14.35 -0.67
CA ILE A 448 -19.76 15.38 -1.74
C ILE A 448 -18.31 15.75 -2.08
N VAL A 449 -17.44 15.87 -1.06
CA VAL A 449 -16.02 16.16 -1.27
C VAL A 449 -15.35 15.01 -2.03
N LEU A 450 -15.63 13.75 -1.65
CA LEU A 450 -15.11 12.59 -2.38
C LEU A 450 -15.61 12.56 -3.83
N LEU A 451 -16.89 12.78 -4.09
CA LEU A 451 -17.45 12.81 -5.45
C LEU A 451 -16.73 13.84 -6.33
N ARG A 452 -16.49 15.04 -5.79
CA ARG A 452 -15.74 16.09 -6.48
C ARG A 452 -14.31 15.65 -6.82
N HIS A 453 -13.63 15.04 -5.86
CA HIS A 453 -12.27 14.56 -6.08
C HIS A 453 -12.23 13.34 -7.01
N ILE A 454 -13.17 12.41 -6.92
CA ILE A 454 -13.33 11.28 -7.84
C ILE A 454 -13.46 11.79 -9.28
N HIS A 455 -14.34 12.75 -9.53
CA HIS A 455 -14.46 13.37 -10.85
C HIS A 455 -13.12 13.94 -11.34
N ALA A 456 -12.40 14.67 -10.48
CA ALA A 456 -11.10 15.24 -10.83
C ALA A 456 -10.04 14.17 -11.13
N GLN A 457 -10.04 13.03 -10.40
CA GLN A 457 -9.07 11.96 -10.58
C GLN A 457 -9.38 11.03 -11.78
N LEU A 458 -10.64 10.96 -12.21
CA LEU A 458 -11.02 10.21 -13.40
C LEU A 458 -10.62 10.91 -14.71
N ARG A 459 -10.32 12.22 -14.67
CA ARG A 459 -9.93 13.01 -15.85
C ARG A 459 -8.60 12.53 -16.44
N TYR A 460 -8.53 12.44 -17.76
CA TYR A 460 -7.26 12.22 -18.43
C TYR A 460 -6.27 13.32 -18.12
N PRO A 461 -4.98 13.01 -17.94
CA PRO A 461 -3.94 14.03 -17.73
C PRO A 461 -3.78 14.90 -18.97
N SER A 462 -3.44 16.16 -18.74
CA SER A 462 -3.11 17.06 -19.84
C SER A 462 -1.71 16.81 -20.39
N PRO A 463 -1.45 17.04 -21.69
CA PRO A 463 -0.10 17.03 -22.24
C PRO A 463 0.82 18.00 -21.46
N PRO A 464 2.12 17.72 -21.28
CA PRO A 464 2.89 16.58 -21.82
C PRO A 464 2.86 15.31 -20.96
N ALA A 465 2.07 15.26 -19.90
CA ALA A 465 2.03 14.08 -19.01
C ALA A 465 1.43 12.86 -19.69
N TYR A 466 0.54 13.08 -20.66
CA TYR A 466 -0.09 12.04 -21.47
C TYR A 466 -0.50 12.64 -22.82
N ASP A 467 -0.05 12.07 -23.92
CA ASP A 467 -0.45 12.44 -25.27
C ASP A 467 -1.44 11.41 -25.80
N PHE A 468 -2.72 11.75 -25.74
CA PHE A 468 -3.80 10.87 -26.16
C PHE A 468 -3.83 10.68 -27.70
N ASP A 469 -3.30 11.63 -28.46
CA ASP A 469 -3.28 11.58 -29.93
C ASP A 469 -2.11 10.75 -30.46
N ASN A 470 -1.13 10.39 -29.61
CA ASN A 470 0.05 9.63 -29.98
C ASN A 470 0.37 8.49 -28.98
N PRO A 471 -0.49 7.47 -28.87
CA PRO A 471 -0.38 6.44 -27.85
C PRO A 471 0.80 5.46 -28.04
N VAL A 472 1.56 5.57 -29.13
CA VAL A 472 2.55 4.56 -29.56
C VAL A 472 3.75 4.41 -28.61
N GLU A 473 4.05 5.39 -27.79
CA GLU A 473 5.22 5.34 -26.88
C GLU A 473 4.88 5.03 -25.42
N ASP A 474 3.61 5.01 -25.01
CA ASP A 474 3.20 5.00 -23.60
C ASP A 474 2.17 3.95 -23.21
N ASP A 475 2.13 2.77 -23.85
CA ASP A 475 1.21 1.67 -23.52
C ASP A 475 1.22 1.30 -22.03
N ASP A 476 2.38 1.37 -21.38
CA ASP A 476 2.51 1.08 -19.94
C ASP A 476 1.85 2.16 -19.07
N LYS A 477 1.96 3.42 -19.43
CA LYS A 477 1.32 4.54 -18.70
C LYS A 477 -0.19 4.56 -18.89
N GLU A 478 -0.68 4.23 -20.09
CA GLU A 478 -2.10 4.11 -20.34
C GLU A 478 -2.72 2.97 -19.53
N ARG A 479 -2.07 1.82 -19.50
CA ARG A 479 -2.48 0.67 -18.70
C ARG A 479 -2.51 1.02 -17.21
N GLU A 480 -1.43 1.64 -16.69
CA GLU A 480 -1.32 2.05 -15.29
C GLU A 480 -2.42 3.07 -14.91
N PHE A 481 -2.69 4.03 -15.79
CA PHE A 481 -3.78 4.97 -15.61
C PHE A 481 -5.15 4.30 -15.68
N GLY A 482 -5.32 3.33 -16.56
CA GLY A 482 -6.55 2.50 -16.64
C GLY A 482 -6.81 1.73 -15.35
N GLU A 483 -5.77 1.13 -14.75
CA GLU A 483 -5.85 0.45 -13.45
C GLU A 483 -6.22 1.42 -12.32
N PHE A 484 -5.56 2.57 -12.27
CA PHE A 484 -5.89 3.63 -11.31
C PHE A 484 -7.35 4.10 -11.44
N ARG A 485 -7.82 4.38 -12.66
CA ARG A 485 -9.24 4.76 -12.90
C ARG A 485 -10.20 3.65 -12.46
N ALA A 486 -9.85 2.38 -12.68
CA ALA A 486 -10.68 1.27 -12.25
C ALA A 486 -10.84 1.23 -10.72
N ASP A 487 -9.77 1.51 -9.97
CA ASP A 487 -9.82 1.58 -8.52
C ASP A 487 -10.62 2.78 -8.02
N VAL A 488 -10.45 3.95 -8.65
CA VAL A 488 -11.26 5.16 -8.35
C VAL A 488 -12.76 4.90 -8.63
N ARG A 489 -13.12 4.20 -9.72
CA ARG A 489 -14.51 3.81 -10.02
C ARG A 489 -15.10 2.86 -8.98
N LYS A 490 -14.31 1.95 -8.40
CA LYS A 490 -14.78 1.10 -7.28
C LYS A 490 -15.22 1.94 -6.08
N ILE A 491 -14.44 2.99 -5.75
CA ILE A 491 -14.80 3.93 -4.69
C ILE A 491 -16.06 4.69 -5.04
N PHE A 492 -16.17 5.23 -6.26
CA PHE A 492 -17.38 5.88 -6.72
C PHE A 492 -18.62 4.97 -6.54
N THR A 493 -18.52 3.71 -6.98
CA THR A 493 -19.61 2.73 -6.84
C THR A 493 -19.97 2.49 -5.37
N ALA A 494 -18.99 2.45 -4.47
CA ALA A 494 -19.24 2.32 -3.03
C ALA A 494 -19.99 3.56 -2.49
N ILE A 495 -19.57 4.79 -2.84
CA ILE A 495 -20.23 6.02 -2.42
C ILE A 495 -21.66 6.11 -2.96
N VAL A 496 -21.88 5.74 -4.22
CA VAL A 496 -23.23 5.70 -4.83
C VAL A 496 -24.16 4.76 -4.07
N ARG A 497 -23.68 3.65 -3.54
CA ARG A 497 -24.49 2.73 -2.72
C ARG A 497 -24.87 3.33 -1.36
N LEU A 498 -23.99 4.16 -0.79
CA LEU A 498 -24.15 4.74 0.54
C LEU A 498 -24.93 6.05 0.53
N ALA A 499 -24.71 6.89 -0.46
CA ALA A 499 -25.26 8.22 -0.60
C ALA A 499 -25.75 8.48 -2.05
N PRO A 500 -26.76 7.74 -2.54
CA PRO A 500 -27.22 7.83 -3.92
C PRO A 500 -27.75 9.21 -4.29
N HIS A 501 -28.50 9.84 -3.38
CA HIS A 501 -29.07 11.17 -3.61
C HIS A 501 -27.98 12.25 -3.70
N ASP A 502 -26.92 12.14 -2.87
CA ASP A 502 -25.77 13.05 -2.94
C ASP A 502 -25.01 12.89 -4.26
N ALA A 503 -24.82 11.64 -4.71
CA ALA A 503 -24.17 11.36 -5.98
C ALA A 503 -24.97 11.92 -7.17
N LEU A 504 -26.28 11.70 -7.20
CA LEU A 504 -27.15 12.24 -8.23
C LEU A 504 -27.22 13.78 -8.17
N GLY A 505 -27.36 14.33 -6.98
CA GLY A 505 -27.35 15.78 -6.73
C GLY A 505 -26.06 16.43 -7.24
N PHE A 506 -24.90 15.83 -6.95
CA PHE A 506 -23.60 16.28 -7.44
C PHE A 506 -23.52 16.30 -8.98
N MET A 507 -23.93 15.20 -9.64
CA MET A 507 -23.92 15.11 -11.11
C MET A 507 -24.89 16.14 -11.74
N ARG A 508 -26.09 16.29 -11.20
CA ARG A 508 -27.06 17.31 -11.65
C ARG A 508 -26.53 18.73 -11.49
N GLN A 509 -25.95 19.04 -10.34
CA GLN A 509 -25.38 20.36 -10.10
C GLN A 509 -24.22 20.64 -11.06
N THR A 510 -23.36 19.65 -11.31
CA THR A 510 -22.20 19.81 -12.20
C THR A 510 -22.64 20.03 -13.65
N LEU A 511 -23.70 19.35 -14.11
CA LEU A 511 -24.24 19.42 -15.46
C LEU A 511 -25.29 20.53 -15.66
N SER A 512 -25.68 21.27 -14.60
CA SER A 512 -26.61 22.39 -14.72
C SER A 512 -25.97 23.56 -15.47
N GLU A 513 -26.79 24.47 -16.01
CA GLU A 513 -26.33 25.64 -16.77
C GLU A 513 -25.44 26.61 -15.95
N GLY A 514 -25.58 26.58 -14.62
CA GLY A 514 -24.69 27.31 -13.69
C GLY A 514 -23.55 26.45 -13.13
N GLY A 515 -23.43 25.20 -13.54
CA GLY A 515 -22.44 24.24 -13.05
C GLY A 515 -21.11 24.32 -13.81
N ALA A 516 -20.20 23.40 -13.45
CA ALA A 516 -18.88 23.33 -14.08
C ALA A 516 -18.91 22.80 -15.53
N LEU A 517 -19.91 21.97 -15.86
CA LEU A 517 -20.11 21.36 -17.18
C LEU A 517 -21.53 21.65 -17.72
N PRO A 518 -21.84 22.89 -18.12
CA PRO A 518 -23.15 23.24 -18.63
C PRO A 518 -23.57 22.35 -19.82
N MET A 519 -24.79 21.77 -19.80
CA MET A 519 -25.29 20.88 -20.86
C MET A 519 -25.27 21.54 -22.23
N SER A 520 -25.54 22.83 -22.29
CA SER A 520 -25.52 23.61 -23.54
C SER A 520 -24.11 23.70 -24.17
N LYS A 521 -23.06 23.45 -23.42
CA LYS A 521 -21.66 23.59 -23.86
C LYS A 521 -20.89 22.27 -23.92
N LEU A 522 -21.49 21.13 -23.61
CA LEU A 522 -20.76 19.84 -23.53
C LEU A 522 -20.02 19.48 -24.83
N GLY A 523 -20.51 19.90 -25.99
CA GLY A 523 -19.88 19.66 -27.29
C GLY A 523 -18.57 20.42 -27.54
N VAL A 524 -18.23 21.41 -26.70
CA VAL A 524 -17.05 22.27 -26.88
C VAL A 524 -16.14 22.36 -25.64
N LEU A 525 -16.54 21.71 -24.54
CA LEU A 525 -15.74 21.64 -23.31
C LEU A 525 -14.57 20.66 -23.47
N PRO A 526 -13.52 20.73 -22.62
CA PRO A 526 -12.42 19.77 -22.65
C PRO A 526 -12.92 18.32 -22.51
N PHE A 527 -12.50 17.46 -23.41
CA PHE A 527 -12.99 16.06 -23.46
C PHE A 527 -12.79 15.31 -22.14
N ALA A 528 -11.66 15.54 -21.46
CA ALA A 528 -11.31 14.88 -20.20
C ALA A 528 -12.34 15.15 -19.07
N ASP A 529 -12.91 16.36 -19.04
CA ASP A 529 -13.94 16.74 -18.06
C ASP A 529 -15.29 16.10 -18.40
N VAL A 530 -15.68 16.12 -19.68
CA VAL A 530 -16.96 15.59 -20.16
C VAL A 530 -16.95 14.06 -20.06
N GLU A 531 -15.88 13.42 -20.51
CA GLU A 531 -15.73 11.97 -20.48
C GLU A 531 -15.74 11.43 -19.05
N ALA A 532 -15.01 12.06 -18.11
CA ALA A 532 -15.00 11.65 -16.70
C ALA A 532 -16.42 11.73 -16.07
N MET A 533 -17.22 12.73 -16.44
CA MET A 533 -18.61 12.85 -15.97
C MET A 533 -19.50 11.76 -16.59
N LEU A 534 -19.33 11.45 -17.88
CA LEU A 534 -20.05 10.37 -18.54
C LEU A 534 -19.71 9.01 -17.92
N GLU A 535 -18.44 8.75 -17.61
CA GLU A 535 -17.98 7.56 -16.88
C GLU A 535 -18.64 7.41 -15.50
N MET A 536 -18.81 8.51 -14.78
CA MET A 536 -19.57 8.52 -13.52
C MET A 536 -21.04 8.17 -13.75
N LEU A 537 -21.68 8.71 -14.79
CA LEU A 537 -23.06 8.37 -15.15
C LEU A 537 -23.21 6.91 -15.58
N VAL A 538 -22.28 6.39 -16.37
CA VAL A 538 -22.21 4.98 -16.75
C VAL A 538 -22.10 4.09 -15.51
N SER A 539 -21.16 4.41 -14.62
CA SER A 539 -20.97 3.67 -13.36
C SER A 539 -22.16 3.78 -12.40
N PHE A 540 -22.88 4.90 -12.42
CA PHE A 540 -24.12 5.09 -11.67
C PHE A 540 -25.23 4.19 -12.24
N SER A 541 -25.32 4.02 -13.56
CA SER A 541 -26.29 3.15 -14.23
C SER A 541 -26.03 1.66 -14.01
N ASP A 542 -24.79 1.23 -13.71
CA ASP A 542 -24.38 -0.17 -13.53
C ASP A 542 -24.81 -0.81 -12.19
N ARG A 543 -25.75 -0.27 -11.49
CA ARG A 543 -26.19 -0.70 -10.14
C ARG A 543 -26.66 -2.15 -9.98
N GLY A 544 -26.43 -3.05 -10.94
CA GLY A 544 -26.83 -4.45 -10.82
C GLY A 544 -28.34 -4.61 -10.61
N ASN A 545 -28.83 -5.71 -10.06
CA ASN A 545 -30.25 -6.06 -9.91
C ASN A 545 -31.20 -4.98 -9.30
N HIS A 546 -30.71 -3.78 -9.03
CA HIS A 546 -31.48 -2.60 -8.59
C HIS A 546 -31.93 -1.71 -9.75
N THR A 547 -31.90 -2.20 -11.00
CA THR A 547 -32.36 -1.50 -12.20
C THR A 547 -33.81 -0.94 -12.03
N ARG A 548 -34.62 -1.66 -11.28
CA ARG A 548 -36.02 -1.23 -11.02
C ARG A 548 -36.06 0.01 -10.10
N ALA A 549 -35.18 0.12 -9.12
CA ALA A 549 -35.10 1.29 -8.25
C ALA A 549 -34.58 2.55 -8.97
N LEU A 550 -33.79 2.39 -10.04
CA LEU A 550 -33.36 3.50 -10.90
C LEU A 550 -34.49 4.06 -11.78
N LEU A 551 -35.41 3.21 -12.18
CA LEU A 551 -36.65 3.64 -12.91
C LEU A 551 -37.57 4.44 -11.99
N ASP A 552 -37.51 4.21 -10.69
CA ASP A 552 -38.28 4.94 -9.67
C ASP A 552 -37.58 6.27 -9.26
N GLU A 553 -36.38 6.58 -9.81
CA GLU A 553 -35.68 7.84 -9.59
C GLU A 553 -35.99 8.84 -10.74
N PRO A 554 -37.06 9.65 -10.66
CA PRO A 554 -37.44 10.57 -11.72
C PRO A 554 -36.37 11.60 -12.05
N ASP A 555 -35.52 11.91 -11.07
CA ASP A 555 -34.43 12.85 -11.20
C ASP A 555 -33.30 12.34 -12.12
N PHE A 556 -32.96 11.04 -12.07
CA PHE A 556 -31.95 10.45 -12.96
C PHE A 556 -32.51 10.39 -14.41
N MET A 557 -33.77 10.00 -14.59
CA MET A 557 -34.38 9.98 -15.90
C MET A 557 -34.49 11.38 -16.53
N SER A 558 -34.81 12.40 -15.74
CA SER A 558 -34.81 13.78 -16.21
C SER A 558 -33.44 14.27 -16.64
N LEU A 559 -32.41 13.86 -15.90
CA LEU A 559 -31.00 14.14 -16.23
C LEU A 559 -30.57 13.49 -17.55
N LEU A 560 -30.93 12.22 -17.78
CA LEU A 560 -30.65 11.52 -19.03
C LEU A 560 -31.38 12.14 -20.24
N VAL A 561 -32.64 12.51 -20.09
CA VAL A 561 -33.40 13.19 -21.15
C VAL A 561 -32.74 14.54 -21.50
N ALA A 562 -32.37 15.31 -20.50
CA ALA A 562 -31.65 16.58 -20.71
C ALA A 562 -30.29 16.37 -21.38
N LEU A 563 -29.55 15.33 -20.99
CA LEU A 563 -28.26 14.98 -21.60
C LEU A 563 -28.39 14.59 -23.08
N HIS A 564 -29.43 13.82 -23.43
CA HIS A 564 -29.71 13.49 -24.83
C HIS A 564 -30.13 14.71 -25.68
N GLY A 565 -30.76 15.70 -25.07
CA GLY A 565 -31.05 16.98 -25.70
C GLY A 565 -29.88 17.97 -25.77
N SER A 566 -28.71 17.61 -25.16
CA SER A 566 -27.55 18.45 -25.09
C SER A 566 -26.65 18.36 -26.33
N THR A 567 -25.56 19.14 -26.34
CA THR A 567 -24.57 19.14 -27.44
C THR A 567 -23.53 18.00 -27.31
N VAL A 568 -23.64 17.07 -26.34
CA VAL A 568 -22.68 16.01 -26.10
C VAL A 568 -22.46 15.09 -27.30
N ALA A 569 -23.49 14.77 -28.04
CA ALA A 569 -23.42 13.96 -29.27
C ALA A 569 -22.65 14.63 -30.42
N GLN A 570 -22.36 15.93 -30.31
CA GLN A 570 -21.60 16.72 -31.30
C GLN A 570 -20.13 16.91 -30.86
N HIS A 571 -19.72 16.32 -29.75
CA HIS A 571 -18.34 16.48 -29.25
C HIS A 571 -17.33 15.87 -30.22
N PRO A 572 -16.23 16.57 -30.58
CA PRO A 572 -15.28 16.10 -31.59
C PRO A 572 -14.44 14.90 -31.14
N HIS A 573 -14.26 14.71 -29.81
CA HIS A 573 -13.35 13.70 -29.28
C HIS A 573 -14.06 12.34 -29.16
N HIS A 574 -13.45 11.29 -29.70
CA HIS A 574 -14.02 9.94 -29.78
C HIS A 574 -14.31 9.30 -28.40
N CYS A 575 -13.49 9.54 -27.36
CA CYS A 575 -13.73 8.99 -26.03
C CYS A 575 -15.01 9.51 -25.41
N VAL A 576 -15.37 10.78 -25.64
CA VAL A 576 -16.65 11.33 -25.19
C VAL A 576 -17.81 10.62 -25.90
N LEU A 577 -17.68 10.43 -27.21
CA LEU A 577 -18.70 9.72 -28.00
C LEU A 577 -18.85 8.27 -27.56
N MET A 578 -17.74 7.56 -27.29
CA MET A 578 -17.78 6.17 -26.80
C MET A 578 -18.46 6.07 -25.43
N ALA A 579 -18.08 6.90 -24.46
CA ALA A 579 -18.72 6.92 -23.14
C ALA A 579 -20.21 7.30 -23.23
N TYR A 580 -20.57 8.25 -24.12
CA TYR A 580 -21.96 8.62 -24.37
C TYR A 580 -22.75 7.48 -25.02
N MET A 581 -22.18 6.74 -25.98
CA MET A 581 -22.82 5.57 -26.61
C MET A 581 -22.99 4.43 -25.59
N GLU A 582 -22.00 4.18 -24.72
CA GLU A 582 -22.10 3.20 -23.66
C GLU A 582 -23.25 3.54 -22.69
N LEU A 583 -23.31 4.78 -22.22
CA LEU A 583 -24.41 5.26 -21.38
C LEU A 583 -25.74 5.08 -22.07
N SER A 584 -25.85 5.50 -23.34
CA SER A 584 -27.06 5.38 -24.14
C SER A 584 -27.50 3.92 -24.31
N SER A 585 -26.59 3.01 -24.61
CA SER A 585 -26.87 1.58 -24.75
C SER A 585 -27.42 0.95 -23.48
N LYS A 586 -26.86 1.30 -22.33
CA LYS A 586 -27.34 0.86 -21.02
C LYS A 586 -28.71 1.43 -20.70
N CYS A 587 -29.02 2.63 -21.16
CA CYS A 587 -30.28 3.30 -20.92
C CYS A 587 -31.41 2.88 -21.90
N VAL A 588 -31.08 2.39 -23.11
CA VAL A 588 -32.09 1.89 -24.08
C VAL A 588 -32.95 0.77 -23.50
N VAL A 589 -32.37 -0.12 -22.73
CA VAL A 589 -33.10 -1.19 -22.03
C VAL A 589 -34.19 -0.60 -21.11
N PHE A 590 -33.92 0.53 -20.46
CA PHE A 590 -34.84 1.22 -19.57
C PHE A 590 -35.97 1.91 -20.34
N VAL A 591 -35.64 2.56 -21.46
CA VAL A 591 -36.64 3.26 -22.30
C VAL A 591 -37.59 2.27 -22.98
N ALA A 592 -37.11 1.11 -23.39
CA ALA A 592 -37.95 0.03 -23.93
C ALA A 592 -38.95 -0.48 -22.88
N HIS A 593 -38.55 -0.65 -21.62
CA HIS A 593 -39.45 -1.04 -20.53
C HIS A 593 -40.54 0.02 -20.25
N LEU A 594 -40.19 1.31 -20.31
CA LEU A 594 -41.17 2.40 -20.14
C LEU A 594 -42.22 2.42 -21.28
N SER A 595 -41.79 2.14 -22.51
CA SER A 595 -42.70 2.07 -23.66
C SER A 595 -43.73 0.92 -23.56
N PHE A 596 -43.33 -0.20 -22.96
CA PHE A 596 -44.24 -1.33 -22.70
C PHE A 596 -45.19 -1.12 -21.52
N SER A 597 -44.81 -0.30 -20.53
CA SER A 597 -45.68 -0.02 -19.38
C SER A 597 -46.77 1.01 -19.67
N CYS A 598 -46.62 1.81 -20.75
CA CYS A 598 -47.62 2.79 -21.17
C CYS A 598 -48.77 2.18 -22.01
N THR A 599 -48.70 0.90 -22.36
CA THR A 599 -49.84 0.19 -23.00
C THR A 599 -50.72 -0.47 -21.94
N ALA A 600 -51.24 0.32 -21.01
CA ALA A 600 -52.38 -0.14 -20.18
C ALA A 600 -53.63 -0.30 -21.06
N PRO A 601 -54.38 -1.40 -20.95
CA PRO A 601 -55.56 -1.60 -21.75
C PRO A 601 -56.61 -0.53 -21.43
N LEU A 602 -57.06 0.16 -22.49
CA LEU A 602 -58.21 1.07 -22.42
C LEU A 602 -59.41 0.29 -21.84
N PRO A 603 -60.17 0.86 -20.90
CA PRO A 603 -61.35 0.23 -20.39
C PRO A 603 -62.39 0.06 -21.51
N HIS A 604 -62.87 -1.16 -21.69
CA HIS A 604 -64.02 -1.47 -22.60
C HIS A 604 -65.23 -0.70 -22.14
N HIS A 605 -65.66 0.29 -22.93
CA HIS A 605 -67.00 0.84 -22.85
C HIS A 605 -67.89 0.11 -23.82
N PRO A 606 -69.13 -0.26 -23.43
CA PRO A 606 -70.08 -0.99 -24.27
C PRO A 606 -70.70 -0.08 -25.32
N HIS A 607 -70.96 -0.71 -26.45
CA HIS A 607 -71.61 -0.18 -27.66
C HIS A 607 -72.83 0.68 -27.44
N THR A 608 -72.89 1.86 -28.10
CA THR A 608 -74.08 2.41 -28.70
C THR A 608 -73.70 3.17 -29.98
N HIS A 609 -74.28 2.79 -31.11
CA HIS A 609 -74.34 3.50 -32.39
C HIS A 609 -75.38 4.66 -32.35
N PRO A 610 -75.53 5.59 -33.35
CA PRO A 610 -74.76 5.84 -34.58
C PRO A 610 -74.61 7.33 -35.00
N VAL A 611 -73.94 7.51 -36.16
CA VAL A 611 -74.19 8.55 -37.21
C VAL A 611 -73.62 9.96 -37.04
N GLY A 612 -72.81 10.34 -38.01
CA GLY A 612 -72.61 11.73 -38.43
C GLY A 612 -71.18 12.23 -38.57
N GLY A 613 -70.74 12.24 -39.74
CA GLY A 613 -69.89 13.02 -40.57
C GLY A 613 -68.91 14.04 -40.01
N ALA A 614 -67.84 14.07 -40.74
CA ALA A 614 -67.00 15.23 -41.10
C ALA A 614 -65.63 15.42 -40.41
N THR A 615 -64.63 15.43 -41.27
CA THR A 615 -63.47 16.26 -41.36
C THR A 615 -62.30 16.05 -40.34
N GLY A 616 -61.18 15.70 -40.96
CA GLY A 616 -59.83 15.49 -40.49
C GLY A 616 -59.26 16.57 -39.62
N GLY A 617 -58.49 16.07 -38.67
CA GLY A 617 -57.60 16.81 -37.85
C GLY A 617 -56.66 15.82 -37.12
N GLY A 618 -55.60 15.40 -37.78
CA GLY A 618 -54.65 14.54 -37.20
C GLY A 618 -53.89 15.26 -36.07
N LEU A 619 -54.26 14.96 -34.83
CA LEU A 619 -53.43 15.29 -33.65
C LEU A 619 -52.25 14.34 -33.63
N ALA A 620 -51.10 14.81 -34.18
CA ALA A 620 -49.82 14.15 -33.98
C ALA A 620 -49.42 14.28 -32.50
N CYS A 621 -49.60 13.20 -31.77
CA CYS A 621 -49.06 13.10 -30.44
C CYS A 621 -47.50 13.05 -30.54
N ALA A 622 -46.86 14.19 -30.38
CA ALA A 622 -45.39 14.29 -30.33
C ALA A 622 -44.90 13.70 -29.01
N CYS A 623 -44.82 12.37 -28.93
CA CYS A 623 -44.18 11.71 -27.82
C CYS A 623 -42.68 11.76 -28.04
N SER A 624 -41.95 12.55 -27.21
CA SER A 624 -40.48 12.67 -27.24
C SER A 624 -39.77 11.32 -27.21
N CYS A 625 -40.43 10.24 -26.77
CA CYS A 625 -39.90 8.88 -26.75
C CYS A 625 -39.69 8.28 -28.15
N CYS A 626 -40.41 8.72 -29.19
CA CYS A 626 -40.19 8.21 -30.54
C CYS A 626 -38.94 8.76 -31.24
N SER A 627 -38.38 9.85 -30.74
CA SER A 627 -37.12 10.42 -31.26
C SER A 627 -35.90 9.58 -30.85
N LEU A 628 -35.93 9.00 -29.66
CA LEU A 628 -34.85 8.13 -29.16
C LEU A 628 -34.69 6.82 -29.96
N ALA A 629 -35.77 6.22 -30.38
CA ALA A 629 -35.75 4.99 -31.17
C ALA A 629 -35.23 5.19 -32.62
N ARG A 630 -35.33 6.42 -33.17
CA ARG A 630 -34.84 6.73 -34.53
C ARG A 630 -33.36 7.04 -34.63
N VAL A 631 -32.68 7.46 -33.54
CA VAL A 631 -31.27 7.78 -33.55
C VAL A 631 -30.39 6.51 -33.57
N CYS A 632 -30.91 5.39 -33.06
CA CYS A 632 -30.16 4.13 -33.00
C CYS A 632 -30.13 3.31 -34.30
N VAL A 633 -30.86 3.70 -35.38
CA VAL A 633 -31.01 2.85 -36.59
C VAL A 633 -30.42 3.47 -37.86
N THR A 634 -29.88 4.66 -37.85
CA THR A 634 -29.20 5.22 -39.03
C THR A 634 -27.71 4.93 -39.00
N PRO A 635 -27.17 4.06 -39.92
CA PRO A 635 -25.74 3.88 -40.04
C PRO A 635 -25.07 5.18 -40.50
N PRO A 636 -23.83 5.47 -40.05
CA PRO A 636 -23.13 6.64 -40.49
C PRO A 636 -22.85 6.64 -41.99
N PRO A 637 -22.77 7.81 -42.66
CA PRO A 637 -22.46 7.88 -44.07
C PRO A 637 -21.08 7.28 -44.34
N ARG A 638 -21.04 6.37 -45.32
CA ARG A 638 -19.82 5.72 -45.78
C ARG A 638 -18.83 6.78 -46.35
N SER A 639 -17.81 7.11 -45.61
CA SER A 639 -16.61 7.68 -46.18
C SER A 639 -15.75 6.53 -46.73
N SER A 640 -15.24 6.72 -47.93
CA SER A 640 -14.49 5.81 -48.78
C SER A 640 -13.42 5.05 -48.01
N CYS A 641 -13.60 3.74 -47.81
CA CYS A 641 -12.57 2.82 -47.35
C CYS A 641 -11.96 2.04 -48.54
N ASP A 642 -10.67 2.00 -48.53
CA ASP A 642 -9.78 1.24 -49.44
C ASP A 642 -10.13 -0.26 -49.41
N PRO A 643 -10.32 -0.93 -50.54
CA PRO A 643 -10.80 -2.33 -50.59
C PRO A 643 -9.72 -3.42 -50.36
N SER A 644 -8.58 -3.09 -49.76
CA SER A 644 -7.46 -4.03 -49.61
C SER A 644 -7.25 -4.64 -48.22
N ARG A 645 -8.18 -4.53 -47.27
CA ARG A 645 -8.08 -5.19 -45.96
C ARG A 645 -9.20 -6.19 -45.71
N ASP A 646 -8.79 -7.42 -45.49
CA ASP A 646 -9.59 -8.63 -45.23
C ASP A 646 -10.49 -8.43 -43.96
N PRO A 647 -11.82 -8.63 -44.05
CA PRO A 647 -12.77 -8.38 -42.96
C PRO A 647 -12.83 -9.45 -41.86
N SER A 648 -12.00 -10.51 -41.93
CA SER A 648 -12.18 -11.70 -41.06
C SER A 648 -11.70 -11.54 -39.60
N HIS A 649 -11.12 -10.40 -39.18
CA HIS A 649 -10.49 -10.28 -37.86
C HIS A 649 -11.31 -9.52 -36.81
N TRP A 650 -12.52 -9.02 -37.09
CA TRP A 650 -13.28 -8.16 -36.17
C TRP A 650 -14.54 -8.77 -35.54
N LEU A 651 -14.80 -10.08 -35.74
CA LEU A 651 -16.04 -10.72 -35.26
C LEU A 651 -15.85 -11.87 -34.24
N SER A 652 -14.71 -11.97 -33.56
CA SER A 652 -14.47 -13.09 -32.62
C SER A 652 -14.32 -12.72 -31.13
N LEU A 653 -14.72 -11.53 -30.71
CA LEU A 653 -14.61 -11.11 -29.30
C LEU A 653 -15.91 -10.56 -28.72
N SER A 654 -17.01 -11.27 -28.83
CA SER A 654 -18.17 -11.11 -27.92
C SER A 654 -19.14 -12.26 -28.19
N LEU A 655 -19.33 -13.08 -27.20
CA LEU A 655 -20.39 -14.07 -26.96
C LEU A 655 -19.84 -15.45 -26.67
N THR A 656 -19.44 -15.66 -25.39
CA THR A 656 -19.68 -16.93 -24.67
C THR A 656 -19.16 -16.80 -23.23
N HIS A 657 -20.02 -16.44 -22.29
CA HIS A 657 -19.93 -16.93 -20.92
C HIS A 657 -21.31 -17.30 -20.44
N THR A 658 -21.67 -18.55 -20.73
CA THR A 658 -22.77 -19.27 -20.10
C THR A 658 -22.33 -19.68 -18.68
N TYR A 659 -23.05 -19.19 -17.69
CA TYR A 659 -22.96 -19.62 -16.30
C TYR A 659 -23.56 -21.02 -16.13
N ALA A 660 -22.75 -21.97 -15.63
CA ALA A 660 -23.21 -23.20 -14.99
C ALA A 660 -23.02 -23.05 -13.48
N PRO A 661 -23.98 -23.43 -12.62
CA PRO A 661 -23.84 -23.32 -11.18
C PRO A 661 -23.03 -24.48 -10.62
N SER A 662 -21.99 -24.21 -9.84
CA SER A 662 -21.23 -25.18 -9.04
C SER A 662 -21.69 -25.14 -7.57
N PRO A 663 -21.58 -26.25 -6.83
CA PRO A 663 -22.15 -26.42 -5.51
C PRO A 663 -21.35 -25.71 -4.40
N PRO A 664 -21.93 -25.51 -3.19
CA PRO A 664 -21.31 -24.74 -2.13
C PRO A 664 -20.23 -25.56 -1.43
N SER A 665 -19.02 -25.05 -1.39
CA SER A 665 -17.95 -25.60 -0.56
C SER A 665 -17.18 -24.49 0.15
N LEU A 666 -17.19 -24.60 1.48
CA LEU A 666 -16.14 -24.22 2.43
C LEU A 666 -15.65 -22.76 2.49
N LEU A 667 -15.66 -22.24 3.70
CA LEU A 667 -15.15 -20.95 4.20
C LEU A 667 -13.88 -20.46 3.47
N PRO A 668 -13.83 -19.20 3.07
CA PRO A 668 -12.60 -18.62 2.52
C PRO A 668 -11.59 -18.36 3.66
N SER A 669 -10.38 -18.84 3.44
CA SER A 669 -9.17 -18.43 4.15
C SER A 669 -8.97 -16.91 4.00
N PRO A 670 -8.37 -16.22 4.99
CA PRO A 670 -8.12 -14.80 4.89
C PRO A 670 -7.23 -14.48 3.69
N PRO A 671 -7.43 -13.34 3.00
CA PRO A 671 -6.65 -12.97 1.83
C PRO A 671 -5.18 -12.82 2.20
N ALA A 672 -4.34 -13.51 1.44
CA ALA A 672 -2.90 -13.33 1.50
C ALA A 672 -2.58 -11.86 1.14
N TYR A 673 -2.03 -11.13 2.11
CA TYR A 673 -1.52 -9.79 1.90
C TYR A 673 -0.52 -9.80 0.73
N ARG A 674 -0.80 -9.05 -0.32
CA ARG A 674 0.19 -8.72 -1.35
C ARG A 674 1.35 -8.02 -0.66
N GLN A 675 2.47 -8.72 -0.51
CA GLN A 675 3.74 -8.09 -0.22
C GLN A 675 4.07 -7.18 -1.42
N VAL A 676 3.91 -5.89 -1.22
CA VAL A 676 4.44 -4.89 -2.15
C VAL A 676 5.96 -4.98 -2.04
N CYS A 677 6.56 -5.78 -2.93
CA CYS A 677 7.98 -5.72 -3.17
C CYS A 677 8.30 -4.37 -3.81
N LEU A 678 8.81 -3.44 -3.00
CA LEU A 678 9.52 -2.27 -3.50
C LEU A 678 10.68 -2.75 -4.39
N ARG A 679 10.46 -2.84 -5.70
CA ARG A 679 11.53 -2.89 -6.68
C ARG A 679 12.19 -1.51 -6.68
N ALA A 680 13.28 -1.38 -5.93
CA ALA A 680 14.26 -0.34 -6.20
C ALA A 680 14.78 -0.56 -7.62
N ARG A 681 14.45 0.32 -8.54
CA ARG A 681 15.16 0.44 -9.83
C ARG A 681 16.51 1.11 -9.56
N PRO A 682 17.56 0.77 -10.35
CA PRO A 682 18.95 1.17 -10.13
C PRO A 682 19.17 2.69 -10.21
#